data_6d2c6a12ef5f3cfa0650bf831fa74393
#
_entry.id   6d2c6a12ef5f3cfa0650bf831fa74393
#
_cell.length_a   1.000
_cell.length_b   1.000
_cell.length_c   1.000
_cell.angle_alpha   90.00
_cell.angle_beta   90.00
_cell.angle_gamma   90.00
#
_symmetry.space_group_name_H-M   'P 1'
#
loop_
_entity.id
_entity.type
_entity.pdbx_description
1 polymer ?
#
loop_
_entity_poly.entity_id
_entity_poly.type
_entity_poly.pdbx_seq_one_letter_code
_entity_poly.pdbx_strand_id
1 'polypeptide(L)'
;MARRKNQGRVLGIKKKTNPFGPIKDFLEDERFQKLSGVLLLFIGAPYLLISFTSYLFTWSSDMSVVKELGYGLLSKGDIVVDNWLGRFGAVISHQFIYDWFGVTSFLFVGLCFIVGTRLLFEVSLVPVKRILKHTLFFLFWLSITLGYIFKNTGISSDINHLMGGAFGIICNGWLQGLLGNIGTGFFIGFALIAYLIISFNISFNWFKKNPNEESEDDSETGATQTFPHSGIELGVDKAPEPAGDEEPKTSDSNELELEVSESQESEKTGKRTAEKSGQEEDLELTIEEGKKEETVSEEEIEGTREFTEYDPTLDLPSYEAPGLDLLLDHGGDQIRVDSDELESNKDKIVETLLNYNIQIQKIKATVGPSVTLYEIVPAPGIRISKIKNLEDDIALSLSALGIRIIAPIPGKGTVGIEVPNKSPEVVAIKTVLSSEKFINSQAELPLALGKTIANETLVADLAQMPHLLMAGATGQGKSVGLNAILISLLYKKHPAQIKFVLIDPKIVELTLYKKIEKHFLAKLPDAEESIISDTKKVVHTLNSLCIEMEQRYKLLQDAQVRALVRYNEKFINRKLNPNDGHRFLPYIVVVIDEFGDLIMTAGKEIESPLTRLAQKARAIGIHLVIATQRPTVNIITGTIKANFPVRIAFNVASKVDSRAILDEGGAEQLVGKGDMLFSTGNEIIRLQCAFVDTPEVEKVTEFIGSQRGYPTVWELPEYIDETASTAAGGDSGERDSMYEDAARIVVLHQQGSASLLQRRLKIGYNRAGRIIDQLEADGIVGPFDGSKARQVLMPDEYTLEQFLSKDDEPGDSPAEEPLAEE
;
A
#
# COMPACT_ATOMS: atom_id res chain seq x y z
N MET A 1 75.35 -0.98 -17.56
CA MET A 1 74.44 -2.10 -17.16
C MET A 1 73.58 -1.64 -15.97
N ALA A 2 72.40 -1.23 -16.18
CA ALA A 2 71.48 -0.78 -15.15
C ALA A 2 70.14 -1.54 -15.28
N ARG A 3 69.82 -2.36 -14.27
CA ARG A 3 68.60 -3.13 -14.15
C ARG A 3 67.44 -2.18 -13.81
N ARG A 4 66.47 -2.04 -14.70
CA ARG A 4 65.15 -1.43 -14.44
C ARG A 4 64.31 -2.41 -13.62
N LYS A 5 63.84 -1.98 -12.41
CA LYS A 5 62.80 -2.61 -11.61
C LYS A 5 61.43 -2.20 -12.17
N ASN A 6 60.67 -3.19 -12.62
CA ASN A 6 59.24 -3.04 -12.87
C ASN A 6 58.50 -2.93 -11.56
N GLN A 7 57.79 -1.81 -11.34
CA GLN A 7 56.79 -1.68 -10.28
C GLN A 7 55.44 -2.11 -10.84
N GLY A 8 54.96 -3.25 -10.36
CA GLY A 8 53.63 -3.75 -10.59
C GLY A 8 52.58 -2.83 -9.95
N ARG A 9 51.61 -2.36 -10.75
CA ARG A 9 50.39 -1.69 -10.26
C ARG A 9 49.58 -2.70 -9.47
N VAL A 10 49.44 -2.51 -8.18
CA VAL A 10 48.47 -3.19 -7.31
C VAL A 10 47.10 -2.52 -7.55
N LEU A 11 46.18 -3.26 -8.18
CA LEU A 11 44.78 -2.89 -8.31
C LEU A 11 44.15 -2.84 -6.90
N GLY A 12 43.76 -1.68 -6.47
CA GLY A 12 43.07 -1.47 -5.20
C GLY A 12 41.73 -2.19 -5.17
N ILE A 13 41.61 -3.18 -4.31
CA ILE A 13 40.37 -3.85 -3.98
C ILE A 13 39.44 -2.80 -3.33
N LYS A 14 38.35 -2.44 -4.01
CA LYS A 14 37.26 -1.63 -3.44
C LYS A 14 36.75 -2.36 -2.19
N LYS A 15 36.97 -1.79 -1.00
CA LYS A 15 36.28 -2.19 0.23
C LYS A 15 34.79 -2.09 0.00
N LYS A 16 34.06 -3.22 0.09
CA LYS A 16 32.60 -3.25 0.15
C LYS A 16 32.17 -2.38 1.32
N THR A 17 31.46 -1.31 1.04
CA THR A 17 30.76 -0.50 2.05
C THR A 17 29.72 -1.37 2.72
N ASN A 18 29.88 -1.56 4.02
CA ASN A 18 28.96 -2.32 4.85
C ASN A 18 27.65 -1.51 4.97
N PRO A 19 26.48 -2.00 4.51
CA PRO A 19 25.22 -1.24 4.55
C PRO A 19 24.74 -0.95 5.99
N PHE A 20 25.31 -1.62 7.00
CA PHE A 20 24.99 -1.44 8.41
C PHE A 20 25.94 -0.47 9.17
N GLY A 21 26.84 0.22 8.45
CA GLY A 21 27.79 1.16 9.05
C GLY A 21 27.10 2.26 9.90
N PRO A 22 26.12 2.99 9.37
CA PRO A 22 25.47 4.09 10.10
C PRO A 22 24.71 3.63 11.35
N ILE A 23 24.11 2.44 11.33
CA ILE A 23 23.41 1.87 12.48
C ILE A 23 24.41 1.46 13.57
N LYS A 24 25.57 0.96 13.16
CA LYS A 24 26.64 0.57 14.09
C LYS A 24 27.22 1.79 14.80
N ASP A 25 27.49 2.87 14.08
CA ASP A 25 28.02 4.12 14.62
C ASP A 25 27.03 4.76 15.62
N PHE A 26 25.72 4.70 15.33
CA PHE A 26 24.67 5.17 16.25
C PHE A 26 24.56 4.31 17.50
N LEU A 27 24.67 2.99 17.39
CA LEU A 27 24.64 2.07 18.53
C LEU A 27 25.92 2.14 19.39
N GLU A 28 27.03 2.63 18.85
CA GLU A 28 28.31 2.84 19.53
C GLU A 28 28.43 4.23 20.17
N ASP A 29 27.43 5.15 19.97
CA ASP A 29 27.39 6.45 20.64
C ASP A 29 27.24 6.27 22.17
N GLU A 30 28.18 6.80 22.92
CA GLU A 30 28.26 6.68 24.39
C GLU A 30 27.02 7.23 25.09
N ARG A 31 26.46 8.33 24.59
CA ARG A 31 25.23 8.94 25.14
C ARG A 31 24.02 8.04 24.93
N PHE A 32 23.92 7.47 23.75
CA PHE A 32 22.84 6.53 23.42
C PHE A 32 22.96 5.24 24.24
N GLN A 33 24.19 4.71 24.44
CA GLN A 33 24.42 3.53 25.27
C GLN A 33 24.04 3.78 26.73
N LYS A 34 24.45 4.91 27.34
CA LYS A 34 24.09 5.28 28.71
C LYS A 34 22.58 5.46 28.87
N LEU A 35 21.92 6.16 27.93
CA LEU A 35 20.46 6.33 27.97
C LEU A 35 19.75 4.99 27.86
N SER A 36 20.15 4.13 26.94
CA SER A 36 19.61 2.78 26.78
C SER A 36 19.87 1.91 28.02
N GLY A 37 21.04 2.07 28.67
CA GLY A 37 21.38 1.40 29.92
C GLY A 37 20.44 1.79 31.05
N VAL A 38 20.17 3.10 31.24
CA VAL A 38 19.19 3.60 32.23
C VAL A 38 17.79 3.04 31.95
N LEU A 39 17.35 3.10 30.69
CA LEU A 39 16.02 2.62 30.30
C LEU A 39 15.86 1.11 30.53
N LEU A 40 16.84 0.30 30.17
CA LEU A 40 16.79 -1.15 30.37
C LEU A 40 16.85 -1.54 31.85
N LEU A 41 17.72 -0.88 32.65
CA LEU A 41 17.96 -1.24 34.04
C LEU A 41 16.85 -0.78 34.98
N PHE A 42 16.41 0.49 34.84
CA PHE A 42 15.48 1.10 35.79
C PHE A 42 14.01 1.07 35.37
N ILE A 43 13.75 0.91 34.07
CA ILE A 43 12.40 0.86 33.54
C ILE A 43 12.10 -0.53 32.99
N GLY A 44 12.87 -1.02 32.02
CA GLY A 44 12.57 -2.25 31.28
C GLY A 44 12.59 -3.51 32.14
N ALA A 45 13.68 -3.74 32.89
CA ALA A 45 13.79 -4.95 33.74
C ALA A 45 12.77 -4.97 34.88
N PRO A 46 12.58 -3.90 35.67
CA PRO A 46 11.54 -3.85 36.71
C PRO A 46 10.12 -3.95 36.13
N TYR A 47 9.85 -3.27 35.00
CA TYR A 47 8.56 -3.32 34.33
C TYR A 47 8.22 -4.74 33.91
N LEU A 48 9.11 -5.44 33.20
CA LEU A 48 8.89 -6.82 32.80
C LEU A 48 8.75 -7.77 34.00
N LEU A 49 9.55 -7.57 35.04
CA LEU A 49 9.48 -8.38 36.26
C LEU A 49 8.11 -8.29 36.92
N ILE A 50 7.62 -7.07 37.16
CA ILE A 50 6.32 -6.85 37.81
C ILE A 50 5.18 -7.32 36.92
N SER A 51 5.26 -7.00 35.61
CA SER A 51 4.24 -7.39 34.63
C SER A 51 4.10 -8.91 34.52
N PHE A 52 5.23 -9.64 34.38
CA PHE A 52 5.23 -11.09 34.29
C PHE A 52 4.81 -11.77 35.59
N THR A 53 5.24 -11.20 36.73
CA THR A 53 4.82 -11.72 38.04
C THR A 53 3.31 -11.52 38.24
N SER A 54 2.77 -10.36 37.94
CA SER A 54 1.33 -10.11 37.99
C SER A 54 0.56 -11.07 37.09
N TYR A 55 1.04 -11.28 35.86
CA TYR A 55 0.39 -12.18 34.91
C TYR A 55 0.26 -13.63 35.41
N LEU A 56 1.21 -14.13 36.19
CA LEU A 56 1.07 -15.47 36.80
C LEU A 56 -0.15 -15.61 37.70
N PHE A 57 -0.63 -14.49 38.27
CA PHE A 57 -1.81 -14.47 39.16
C PHE A 57 -3.09 -14.03 38.44
N THR A 58 -2.97 -13.19 37.40
CA THR A 58 -4.13 -12.58 36.72
C THR A 58 -4.42 -13.16 35.32
N TRP A 59 -3.64 -14.15 34.88
CA TRP A 59 -3.74 -14.67 33.49
C TRP A 59 -5.13 -15.19 33.14
N SER A 60 -5.84 -15.81 34.10
CA SER A 60 -7.17 -16.42 33.85
C SER A 60 -8.27 -15.37 33.65
N SER A 61 -8.17 -14.21 34.29
CA SER A 61 -9.13 -13.11 34.13
C SER A 61 -8.80 -12.27 32.90
N ASP A 62 -7.52 -11.99 32.63
CA ASP A 62 -7.08 -11.12 31.54
C ASP A 62 -7.05 -11.84 30.18
N MET A 63 -6.95 -13.19 30.18
CA MET A 63 -6.73 -13.98 28.99
C MET A 63 -7.83 -13.82 27.94
N SER A 64 -9.10 -13.81 28.32
CA SER A 64 -10.21 -13.67 27.39
C SER A 64 -10.16 -12.32 26.67
N VAL A 65 -9.92 -11.26 27.41
CA VAL A 65 -9.86 -9.90 26.93
C VAL A 65 -8.64 -9.66 26.04
N VAL A 66 -7.47 -10.16 26.45
CA VAL A 66 -6.23 -10.02 25.67
C VAL A 66 -6.26 -10.86 24.40
N LYS A 67 -6.84 -12.06 24.44
CA LYS A 67 -6.95 -12.95 23.29
C LYS A 67 -7.92 -12.43 22.23
N GLU A 68 -9.02 -11.80 22.65
CA GLU A 68 -10.00 -11.21 21.74
C GLU A 68 -9.49 -9.92 21.10
N LEU A 69 -8.85 -9.03 21.85
CA LEU A 69 -8.49 -7.68 21.41
C LEU A 69 -7.01 -7.54 21.02
N GLY A 70 -6.14 -8.41 21.47
CA GLY A 70 -4.69 -8.34 21.22
C GLY A 70 -4.10 -6.97 21.51
N TYR A 71 -3.31 -6.44 20.58
CA TYR A 71 -2.76 -5.08 20.69
C TYR A 71 -3.82 -3.96 20.60
N GLY A 72 -5.02 -4.25 20.12
CA GLY A 72 -6.15 -3.31 20.09
C GLY A 72 -6.61 -2.90 21.50
N LEU A 73 -6.32 -3.71 22.53
CA LEU A 73 -6.58 -3.38 23.92
C LEU A 73 -5.89 -2.09 24.39
N LEU A 74 -4.75 -1.75 23.80
CA LEU A 74 -4.00 -0.54 24.15
C LEU A 74 -4.72 0.76 23.76
N SER A 75 -5.59 0.71 22.76
CA SER A 75 -6.33 1.87 22.25
C SER A 75 -7.71 2.07 22.90
N LYS A 76 -8.24 1.06 23.60
CA LYS A 76 -9.58 1.11 24.22
C LYS A 76 -9.47 1.58 25.69
N GLY A 77 -9.93 2.82 25.95
CA GLY A 77 -9.80 3.50 27.27
C GLY A 77 -10.67 2.92 28.39
N ASP A 78 -11.73 2.24 28.06
CA ASP A 78 -12.83 1.80 28.91
C ASP A 78 -12.68 0.36 29.48
N ILE A 79 -11.72 -0.41 28.99
CA ILE A 79 -11.53 -1.80 29.42
C ILE A 79 -10.52 -1.87 30.56
N VAL A 80 -10.93 -2.43 31.69
CA VAL A 80 -10.09 -2.69 32.87
C VAL A 80 -9.51 -4.10 32.76
N VAL A 81 -8.23 -4.25 33.10
CA VAL A 81 -7.51 -5.53 33.22
C VAL A 81 -6.94 -5.64 34.62
N ASP A 82 -6.78 -6.87 35.11
CA ASP A 82 -6.32 -7.14 36.49
C ASP A 82 -4.79 -7.11 36.59
N ASN A 83 -4.05 -7.05 35.49
CA ASN A 83 -2.59 -6.93 35.55
C ASN A 83 -2.16 -5.63 36.24
N TRP A 84 -1.24 -5.73 37.23
CA TRP A 84 -0.80 -4.61 38.05
C TRP A 84 -0.23 -3.43 37.28
N LEU A 85 0.29 -3.67 36.07
CA LEU A 85 0.79 -2.64 35.15
C LEU A 85 -0.19 -2.31 34.03
N GLY A 86 -1.47 -2.61 34.25
CA GLY A 86 -2.56 -2.27 33.35
C GLY A 86 -2.47 -2.98 32.00
N ARG A 87 -3.13 -2.44 30.99
CA ARG A 87 -3.30 -3.05 29.66
C ARG A 87 -1.99 -3.37 28.95
N PHE A 88 -1.01 -2.47 29.04
CA PHE A 88 0.29 -2.69 28.41
C PHE A 88 1.03 -3.86 29.07
N GLY A 89 0.94 -3.98 30.42
CA GLY A 89 1.46 -5.12 31.16
C GLY A 89 0.78 -6.42 30.78
N ALA A 90 -0.55 -6.46 30.69
CA ALA A 90 -1.31 -7.63 30.30
C ALA A 90 -0.94 -8.12 28.90
N VAL A 91 -0.90 -7.21 27.91
CA VAL A 91 -0.55 -7.55 26.50
C VAL A 91 0.87 -8.07 26.36
N ILE A 92 1.86 -7.39 26.97
CA ILE A 92 3.26 -7.83 26.89
C ILE A 92 3.43 -9.18 27.59
N SER A 93 2.87 -9.35 28.78
CA SER A 93 3.00 -10.61 29.52
C SER A 93 2.35 -11.77 28.76
N HIS A 94 1.17 -11.55 28.17
CA HIS A 94 0.49 -12.55 27.37
C HIS A 94 1.36 -12.95 26.17
N GLN A 95 1.92 -11.98 25.45
CA GLN A 95 2.78 -12.23 24.29
C GLN A 95 4.03 -13.05 24.64
N PHE A 96 4.73 -12.70 25.71
CA PHE A 96 5.97 -13.36 26.09
C PHE A 96 5.74 -14.70 26.78
N ILE A 97 4.73 -14.79 27.67
CA ILE A 97 4.48 -15.98 28.46
C ILE A 97 3.56 -16.94 27.73
N TYR A 98 2.38 -16.52 27.25
CA TYR A 98 1.41 -17.41 26.65
C TYR A 98 1.75 -17.76 25.19
N ASP A 99 2.00 -16.75 24.36
CA ASP A 99 2.23 -16.93 22.92
C ASP A 99 3.65 -17.36 22.57
N TRP A 100 4.67 -17.03 23.40
CA TRP A 100 6.05 -17.35 23.05
C TRP A 100 6.62 -18.45 23.94
N PHE A 101 7.30 -18.14 25.04
CA PHE A 101 8.20 -19.05 25.72
C PHE A 101 7.75 -19.55 27.10
N GLY A 102 6.56 -19.21 27.54
CA GLY A 102 6.09 -19.59 28.86
C GLY A 102 6.79 -18.84 29.99
N VAL A 103 6.78 -19.41 31.15
CA VAL A 103 7.49 -18.89 32.35
C VAL A 103 8.99 -18.64 32.08
N THR A 104 9.58 -19.31 31.08
CA THR A 104 10.99 -19.08 30.74
C THR A 104 11.28 -17.67 30.23
N SER A 105 10.25 -16.91 29.87
CA SER A 105 10.33 -15.50 29.49
C SER A 105 10.94 -14.61 30.58
N PHE A 106 10.95 -15.02 31.85
CA PHE A 106 11.66 -14.33 32.92
C PHE A 106 13.17 -14.22 32.67
N LEU A 107 13.75 -15.04 31.81
CA LEU A 107 15.14 -14.90 31.37
C LEU A 107 15.40 -13.58 30.63
N PHE A 108 14.39 -13.00 29.97
CA PHE A 108 14.50 -11.67 29.38
C PHE A 108 14.68 -10.57 30.41
N VAL A 109 14.07 -10.71 31.58
CA VAL A 109 14.24 -9.76 32.69
C VAL A 109 15.72 -9.75 33.15
N GLY A 110 16.30 -10.96 33.36
CA GLY A 110 17.70 -11.10 33.68
C GLY A 110 18.63 -10.54 32.60
N LEU A 111 18.31 -10.80 31.33
CA LEU A 111 19.06 -10.25 30.20
C LEU A 111 19.02 -8.72 30.16
N CYS A 112 17.84 -8.11 30.31
CA CYS A 112 17.68 -6.65 30.37
C CYS A 112 18.47 -6.05 31.52
N PHE A 113 18.44 -6.66 32.70
CA PHE A 113 19.20 -6.22 33.86
C PHE A 113 20.71 -6.23 33.62
N ILE A 114 21.25 -7.35 33.10
CA ILE A 114 22.71 -7.51 32.85
C ILE A 114 23.17 -6.60 31.70
N VAL A 115 22.38 -6.47 30.63
CA VAL A 115 22.71 -5.57 29.51
C VAL A 115 22.63 -4.12 29.98
N GLY A 116 21.58 -3.76 30.73
CA GLY A 116 21.39 -2.42 31.30
C GLY A 116 22.54 -2.00 32.23
N THR A 117 22.97 -2.86 33.17
CA THR A 117 24.10 -2.58 34.05
C THR A 117 25.39 -2.37 33.25
N ARG A 118 25.64 -3.17 32.24
CA ARG A 118 26.83 -3.02 31.40
C ARG A 118 26.83 -1.71 30.61
N LEU A 119 25.71 -1.35 29.98
CA LEU A 119 25.61 -0.13 29.19
C LEU A 119 25.74 1.14 30.05
N LEU A 120 25.26 1.07 31.30
CA LEU A 120 25.25 2.22 32.18
C LEU A 120 26.58 2.40 32.95
N PHE A 121 27.14 1.29 33.49
CA PHE A 121 28.30 1.35 34.38
C PHE A 121 29.61 0.93 33.70
N GLU A 122 29.55 0.55 32.42
CA GLU A 122 30.73 0.06 31.64
C GLU A 122 31.43 -1.16 32.28
N VAL A 123 30.82 -1.77 33.31
CA VAL A 123 31.37 -2.92 34.05
C VAL A 123 31.01 -4.20 33.29
N SER A 124 31.96 -4.92 32.84
CA SER A 124 31.82 -6.24 32.21
C SER A 124 31.90 -7.34 33.26
N LEU A 125 30.83 -7.64 33.96
CA LEU A 125 30.77 -8.82 34.85
C LEU A 125 30.98 -10.12 34.07
N VAL A 126 30.45 -10.23 32.86
CA VAL A 126 30.64 -11.36 31.96
C VAL A 126 30.50 -10.82 30.51
N PRO A 127 31.25 -11.35 29.53
CA PRO A 127 31.10 -10.89 28.13
C PRO A 127 29.68 -11.13 27.58
N VAL A 128 29.00 -10.06 27.11
CA VAL A 128 27.61 -10.10 26.66
C VAL A 128 27.36 -11.21 25.66
N LYS A 129 28.28 -11.44 24.72
CA LYS A 129 28.14 -12.54 23.76
C LYS A 129 27.99 -13.90 24.43
N ARG A 130 28.65 -14.12 25.55
CA ARG A 130 28.56 -15.38 26.31
C ARG A 130 27.24 -15.48 27.02
N ILE A 131 26.79 -14.39 27.68
CA ILE A 131 25.51 -14.33 28.38
C ILE A 131 24.36 -14.55 27.38
N LEU A 132 24.39 -13.83 26.27
CA LEU A 132 23.34 -13.94 25.23
C LEU A 132 23.25 -15.37 24.69
N LYS A 133 24.38 -16.02 24.44
CA LYS A 133 24.43 -17.43 24.01
C LYS A 133 23.77 -18.37 25.03
N HIS A 134 24.11 -18.20 26.32
CA HIS A 134 23.54 -19.05 27.38
C HIS A 134 22.05 -18.77 27.58
N THR A 135 21.65 -17.49 27.67
CA THR A 135 20.26 -17.12 27.84
C THR A 135 19.40 -17.64 26.69
N LEU A 136 19.87 -17.50 25.44
CA LEU A 136 19.12 -17.96 24.28
C LEU A 136 18.95 -19.48 24.28
N PHE A 137 20.03 -20.23 24.60
CA PHE A 137 19.93 -21.69 24.71
C PHE A 137 18.94 -22.10 25.79
N PHE A 138 19.06 -21.57 27.00
CA PHE A 138 18.18 -21.94 28.10
C PHE A 138 16.73 -21.49 27.88
N LEU A 139 16.51 -20.37 27.20
CA LEU A 139 15.16 -19.90 26.82
C LEU A 139 14.43 -20.94 25.98
N PHE A 140 15.05 -21.42 24.92
CA PHE A 140 14.46 -22.44 24.03
C PHE A 140 14.40 -23.81 24.70
N TRP A 141 15.50 -24.24 25.29
CA TRP A 141 15.60 -25.58 25.89
C TRP A 141 14.61 -25.75 27.05
N LEU A 142 14.51 -24.76 27.95
CA LEU A 142 13.63 -24.81 29.11
C LEU A 142 12.15 -24.70 28.71
N SER A 143 11.81 -23.87 27.72
CA SER A 143 10.47 -23.78 27.14
C SER A 143 9.99 -25.13 26.58
N ILE A 144 10.86 -25.82 25.81
CA ILE A 144 10.57 -27.15 25.29
C ILE A 144 10.45 -28.19 26.43
N THR A 145 11.32 -28.11 27.42
CA THR A 145 11.34 -29.02 28.55
C THR A 145 10.08 -28.91 29.41
N LEU A 146 9.68 -27.68 29.76
CA LEU A 146 8.44 -27.42 30.50
C LEU A 146 7.22 -27.83 29.71
N GLY A 147 7.12 -27.52 28.44
CA GLY A 147 6.05 -27.97 27.56
C GLY A 147 5.96 -29.50 27.48
N TYR A 148 7.09 -30.22 27.48
CA TYR A 148 7.13 -31.67 27.50
C TYR A 148 6.61 -32.26 28.83
N ILE A 149 7.09 -31.72 29.98
CA ILE A 149 6.71 -32.17 31.30
C ILE A 149 5.20 -31.98 31.53
N PHE A 150 4.72 -30.73 31.32
CA PHE A 150 3.34 -30.39 31.64
C PHE A 150 2.31 -31.04 30.67
N LYS A 151 2.65 -31.25 29.41
CA LYS A 151 1.82 -32.01 28.48
C LYS A 151 1.58 -33.44 28.92
N ASN A 152 2.58 -34.11 29.51
CA ASN A 152 2.52 -35.48 29.92
C ASN A 152 1.87 -35.70 31.31
N THR A 153 1.65 -34.62 32.07
CA THR A 153 1.01 -34.69 33.40
C THR A 153 -0.52 -34.62 33.38
N GLY A 154 -1.14 -34.49 32.20
CA GLY A 154 -2.61 -34.41 32.06
C GLY A 154 -3.24 -33.11 32.60
N ILE A 155 -2.45 -32.08 32.86
CA ILE A 155 -2.91 -30.78 33.31
C ILE A 155 -3.56 -30.00 32.15
N SER A 156 -4.43 -29.03 32.45
CA SER A 156 -5.18 -28.28 31.45
C SER A 156 -4.26 -27.64 30.37
N SER A 157 -4.75 -27.54 29.13
CA SER A 157 -4.04 -26.96 27.99
C SER A 157 -3.50 -25.58 28.30
N ASP A 158 -4.24 -24.77 29.04
CA ASP A 158 -3.88 -23.37 29.33
C ASP A 158 -2.70 -23.27 30.31
N ILE A 159 -2.63 -24.17 31.30
CA ILE A 159 -1.45 -24.23 32.19
C ILE A 159 -0.22 -24.69 31.42
N ASN A 160 -0.38 -25.60 30.45
CA ASN A 160 0.75 -25.97 29.60
C ASN A 160 1.25 -24.80 28.76
N HIS A 161 0.35 -23.95 28.23
CA HIS A 161 0.73 -22.70 27.54
C HIS A 161 1.42 -21.72 28.50
N LEU A 162 0.94 -21.57 29.72
CA LEU A 162 1.56 -20.72 30.73
C LEU A 162 3.00 -21.15 31.05
N MET A 163 3.25 -22.47 31.16
CA MET A 163 4.54 -23.02 31.54
C MET A 163 5.54 -23.10 30.38
N GLY A 164 5.16 -23.70 29.27
CA GLY A 164 6.03 -23.92 28.11
C GLY A 164 5.91 -22.89 27.00
N GLY A 165 4.82 -22.11 27.00
CA GLY A 165 4.49 -21.22 25.90
C GLY A 165 4.08 -21.97 24.62
N ALA A 166 3.54 -21.25 23.63
CA ALA A 166 3.19 -21.88 22.35
C ALA A 166 4.42 -22.49 21.66
N PHE A 167 5.61 -21.85 21.77
CA PHE A 167 6.85 -22.36 21.20
C PHE A 167 7.19 -23.76 21.75
N GLY A 168 7.19 -23.92 23.10
CA GLY A 168 7.47 -25.20 23.73
C GLY A 168 6.48 -26.31 23.32
N ILE A 169 5.18 -25.98 23.23
CA ILE A 169 4.13 -26.91 22.85
C ILE A 169 4.26 -27.35 21.39
N ILE A 170 4.46 -26.40 20.47
CA ILE A 170 4.59 -26.67 19.02
C ILE A 170 5.84 -27.54 18.76
N CYS A 171 6.99 -27.17 19.34
CA CYS A 171 8.20 -27.95 19.19
C CYS A 171 8.06 -29.37 19.75
N ASN A 172 7.42 -29.53 20.92
CA ASN A 172 7.13 -30.85 21.48
C ASN A 172 6.17 -31.66 20.61
N GLY A 173 5.13 -31.04 20.04
CA GLY A 173 4.22 -31.72 19.12
C GLY A 173 4.96 -32.29 17.91
N TRP A 174 5.86 -31.51 17.34
CA TRP A 174 6.69 -31.93 16.22
C TRP A 174 7.72 -33.01 16.60
N LEU A 175 8.43 -32.83 17.73
CA LEU A 175 9.40 -33.84 18.23
C LEU A 175 8.73 -35.16 18.60
N GLN A 176 7.56 -35.12 19.25
CA GLN A 176 6.82 -36.31 19.59
C GLN A 176 6.27 -37.08 18.36
N GLY A 177 5.88 -36.31 17.32
CA GLY A 177 5.50 -36.90 16.04
C GLY A 177 6.67 -37.63 15.35
N LEU A 178 7.91 -37.12 15.52
CA LEU A 178 9.10 -37.67 14.90
C LEU A 178 9.75 -38.79 15.72
N LEU A 179 9.90 -38.64 17.03
CA LEU A 179 10.70 -39.49 17.92
C LEU A 179 9.87 -40.30 18.91
N GLY A 180 8.55 -40.06 18.93
CA GLY A 180 7.68 -40.60 19.99
C GLY A 180 7.91 -39.88 21.33
N ASN A 181 7.07 -40.19 22.32
CA ASN A 181 7.14 -39.52 23.61
C ASN A 181 8.45 -39.80 24.37
N ILE A 182 8.86 -41.08 24.45
CA ILE A 182 10.10 -41.47 25.13
C ILE A 182 11.34 -40.90 24.42
N GLY A 183 11.39 -40.98 23.07
CA GLY A 183 12.48 -40.47 22.28
C GLY A 183 12.68 -38.94 22.41
N THR A 184 11.56 -38.20 22.53
CA THR A 184 11.60 -36.76 22.79
C THR A 184 12.25 -36.43 24.14
N GLY A 185 11.92 -37.19 25.21
CA GLY A 185 12.58 -36.99 26.51
C GLY A 185 14.09 -37.25 26.46
N PHE A 186 14.53 -38.32 25.79
CA PHE A 186 15.95 -38.58 25.57
C PHE A 186 16.64 -37.49 24.76
N PHE A 187 15.99 -36.98 23.71
CA PHE A 187 16.55 -35.88 22.88
C PHE A 187 16.73 -34.58 23.70
N ILE A 188 15.77 -34.22 24.54
CA ILE A 188 15.86 -33.05 25.42
C ILE A 188 17.01 -33.21 26.41
N GLY A 189 17.17 -34.40 27.04
CA GLY A 189 18.26 -34.71 27.95
C GLY A 189 19.65 -34.68 27.24
N PHE A 190 19.72 -35.28 26.05
CA PHE A 190 20.94 -35.26 25.24
C PHE A 190 21.36 -33.85 24.82
N ALA A 191 20.41 -33.02 24.41
CA ALA A 191 20.64 -31.63 24.01
C ALA A 191 21.27 -30.80 25.17
N LEU A 192 20.80 -31.02 26.42
CA LEU A 192 21.42 -30.39 27.59
C LEU A 192 22.85 -30.86 27.84
N ILE A 193 23.07 -32.17 27.84
CA ILE A 193 24.37 -32.75 28.06
C ILE A 193 25.38 -32.29 26.99
N ALA A 194 25.01 -32.37 25.74
CA ALA A 194 25.83 -31.88 24.63
C ALA A 194 26.17 -30.39 24.79
N TYR A 195 25.18 -29.57 25.16
CA TYR A 195 25.42 -28.14 25.43
C TYR A 195 26.38 -27.88 26.58
N LEU A 196 26.25 -28.62 27.69
CA LEU A 196 27.15 -28.50 28.85
C LEU A 196 28.59 -28.90 28.47
N ILE A 197 28.74 -30.00 27.75
CA ILE A 197 30.09 -30.44 27.27
C ILE A 197 30.72 -29.36 26.41
N ILE A 198 30.02 -28.85 25.40
CA ILE A 198 30.54 -27.86 24.46
C ILE A 198 30.76 -26.51 25.13
N SER A 199 29.90 -26.10 26.05
CA SER A 199 29.92 -24.75 26.64
C SER A 199 30.96 -24.63 27.77
N PHE A 200 31.16 -25.69 28.55
CA PHE A 200 32.05 -25.69 29.68
C PHE A 200 33.35 -26.48 29.44
N ASN A 201 33.54 -26.98 28.21
CA ASN A 201 34.72 -27.74 27.76
C ASN A 201 35.09 -28.88 28.76
N ILE A 202 34.04 -29.63 29.17
CA ILE A 202 34.21 -30.74 30.12
C ILE A 202 34.98 -31.86 29.42
N SER A 203 36.23 -32.09 29.86
CA SER A 203 37.06 -33.20 29.37
C SER A 203 36.76 -34.46 30.18
N PHE A 204 36.35 -35.53 29.52
CA PHE A 204 36.10 -36.86 30.16
C PHE A 204 37.38 -37.65 30.36
N ASN A 205 38.51 -37.00 30.71
CA ASN A 205 39.81 -37.68 30.93
C ASN A 205 39.82 -38.70 32.09
N TRP A 206 38.76 -38.66 32.94
CA TRP A 206 38.64 -39.64 34.03
C TRP A 206 38.30 -41.08 33.56
N PHE A 207 37.86 -41.25 32.33
CA PHE A 207 37.62 -42.54 31.70
C PHE A 207 38.90 -43.16 31.07
N LYS A 208 39.99 -42.38 30.92
CA LYS A 208 41.28 -42.90 30.50
C LYS A 208 42.17 -43.22 31.72
N LYS A 209 41.83 -44.33 32.38
CA LYS A 209 42.77 -44.95 33.33
C LYS A 209 43.75 -45.71 32.48
N ASN A 210 44.93 -45.14 32.19
CA ASN A 210 46.08 -45.89 31.73
C ASN A 210 46.67 -46.59 32.95
N PRO A 211 46.85 -47.95 32.96
CA PRO A 211 47.65 -48.65 33.95
C PRO A 211 49.11 -48.64 33.39
N ASN A 212 49.93 -47.82 33.91
CA ASN A 212 51.39 -47.88 33.97
C ASN A 212 52.00 -46.49 33.89
N GLU A 213 52.45 -46.00 35.05
CA GLU A 213 53.72 -45.43 35.28
C GLU A 213 53.76 -44.92 36.70
N GLU A 214 54.67 -45.61 37.42
CA GLU A 214 55.17 -45.32 38.78
C GLU A 214 55.99 -44.05 38.77
N SER A 215 55.80 -43.30 39.86
CA SER A 215 56.81 -42.52 40.60
C SER A 215 57.87 -41.71 39.85
N GLU A 216 57.86 -40.45 40.11
CA GLU A 216 59.06 -39.83 40.80
C GLU A 216 58.63 -38.41 41.30
N ASP A 217 59.02 -38.24 42.46
CA ASP A 217 58.99 -37.32 43.53
C ASP A 217 59.71 -36.00 43.23
N ASP A 218 59.42 -35.02 44.08
CA ASP A 218 60.28 -33.93 44.60
C ASP A 218 60.03 -32.51 43.99
N SER A 219 59.43 -31.80 44.87
CA SER A 219 59.94 -30.72 45.71
C SER A 219 60.03 -29.30 45.08
N GLU A 220 59.41 -28.48 45.80
CA GLU A 220 59.81 -27.21 46.41
C GLU A 220 59.65 -25.90 45.66
N THR A 221 58.87 -25.14 46.34
CA THR A 221 59.17 -23.78 46.83
C THR A 221 59.15 -22.62 45.85
N GLY A 222 58.30 -21.66 46.25
CA GLY A 222 58.78 -20.32 46.27
C GLY A 222 57.77 -19.21 45.86
N ALA A 223 57.15 -18.68 46.85
CA ALA A 223 56.53 -17.38 46.92
C ALA A 223 57.29 -16.28 46.21
N THR A 224 56.71 -15.30 45.67
CA THR A 224 56.71 -13.93 46.18
C THR A 224 55.88 -12.97 45.34
N GLN A 225 55.05 -12.25 46.08
CA GLN A 225 54.42 -11.00 45.67
C GLN A 225 55.43 -9.94 45.28
N THR A 226 55.10 -9.09 44.33
CA THR A 226 55.45 -7.66 44.46
C THR A 226 54.57 -6.82 43.55
N PHE A 227 53.84 -5.95 44.17
CA PHE A 227 53.40 -4.66 43.61
C PHE A 227 54.60 -3.70 43.65
N PRO A 228 54.65 -2.68 42.80
CA PRO A 228 54.80 -1.34 43.34
C PRO A 228 53.87 -0.29 42.74
N HIS A 229 53.67 0.62 43.60
CA HIS A 229 53.04 1.92 43.60
C HIS A 229 53.60 2.94 42.62
N SER A 230 52.67 3.82 42.18
CA SER A 230 52.77 5.31 42.19
C SER A 230 53.75 6.01 41.27
N GLY A 231 53.24 7.02 40.62
CA GLY A 231 53.94 8.11 39.98
C GLY A 231 52.99 9.09 39.31
N ILE A 232 52.50 10.06 40.09
CA ILE A 232 51.85 11.31 39.62
C ILE A 232 52.98 12.22 39.19
N GLU A 233 52.95 12.78 37.99
CA GLU A 233 53.61 14.07 37.71
C GLU A 233 52.73 14.90 36.75
N LEU A 234 52.37 16.07 37.26
CA LEU A 234 51.81 17.24 36.62
C LEU A 234 52.92 17.94 35.82
N GLY A 235 52.63 18.22 34.55
CA GLY A 235 53.43 19.08 33.71
C GLY A 235 52.54 20.14 33.05
N VAL A 236 52.50 21.34 33.63
CA VAL A 236 52.03 22.59 33.09
C VAL A 236 53.15 23.23 32.31
N ASP A 237 52.93 23.58 31.04
CA ASP A 237 53.58 24.74 30.37
C ASP A 237 52.76 25.19 29.18
N LYS A 238 52.17 26.37 29.32
CA LYS A 238 52.45 27.71 28.76
C LYS A 238 52.38 27.83 27.25
N ALA A 239 51.39 28.66 26.92
CA ALA A 239 51.25 29.37 25.63
C ALA A 239 52.41 30.36 25.37
N PRO A 240 52.61 30.76 24.14
CA PRO A 240 52.88 32.17 23.82
C PRO A 240 51.95 32.71 22.73
N GLU A 241 51.40 33.90 22.98
CA GLU A 241 50.96 34.93 22.03
C GLU A 241 52.18 35.85 21.72
N PRO A 242 51.97 36.91 20.88
CA PRO A 242 51.64 36.99 19.45
C PRO A 242 52.69 37.87 18.69
N ALA A 243 52.65 37.85 17.38
CA ALA A 243 53.16 38.90 16.49
C ALA A 243 52.73 38.53 15.06
N GLY A 244 52.22 39.36 14.28
CA GLY A 244 52.38 40.63 13.80
C GLY A 244 51.60 40.73 12.51
N ASP A 245 51.03 41.86 12.21
CA ASP A 245 50.31 42.36 11.06
C ASP A 245 50.91 41.96 9.69
N GLU A 246 50.10 41.51 8.76
CA GLU A 246 50.17 41.94 7.35
C GLU A 246 48.83 41.69 6.68
N GLU A 247 48.14 42.79 6.26
CA GLU A 247 47.05 42.81 5.30
C GLU A 247 47.55 42.35 3.91
N PRO A 248 46.77 41.64 3.14
CA PRO A 248 46.72 41.81 1.71
C PRO A 248 45.35 42.21 1.21
N LYS A 249 45.39 43.23 0.50
CA LYS A 249 44.46 43.88 -0.43
C LYS A 249 43.44 43.02 -1.12
N THR A 250 42.24 43.59 -1.09
CA THR A 250 41.12 43.41 -2.01
C THR A 250 41.49 42.97 -3.44
N SER A 251 40.88 41.92 -3.92
CA SER A 251 40.57 41.74 -5.34
C SER A 251 39.35 40.86 -5.51
N ASP A 252 38.41 41.39 -6.24
CA ASP A 252 37.36 40.80 -7.03
C ASP A 252 36.17 40.15 -6.30
N SER A 253 35.17 40.95 -6.10
CA SER A 253 33.78 40.60 -6.06
C SER A 253 33.36 39.93 -7.38
N ASN A 254 33.33 38.59 -7.42
CA ASN A 254 32.61 37.90 -8.48
C ASN A 254 31.12 38.12 -8.26
N GLU A 255 30.53 39.03 -8.97
CA GLU A 255 29.09 39.12 -9.14
C GLU A 255 28.58 37.83 -9.79
N LEU A 256 27.85 37.07 -9.02
CA LEU A 256 27.08 35.93 -9.52
C LEU A 256 25.87 36.47 -10.27
N GLU A 257 25.90 36.39 -11.60
CA GLU A 257 24.75 36.73 -12.44
C GLU A 257 23.62 35.79 -12.20
N LEU A 258 22.42 36.34 -11.96
CA LEU A 258 21.18 35.59 -11.83
C LEU A 258 20.55 35.43 -13.22
N GLU A 259 20.60 34.19 -13.79
CA GLU A 259 19.80 33.91 -14.98
C GLU A 259 18.36 33.60 -14.56
N VAL A 260 17.43 34.43 -14.94
CA VAL A 260 15.99 34.22 -14.81
C VAL A 260 15.46 33.67 -16.13
N SER A 261 14.93 32.46 -16.15
CA SER A 261 14.23 31.93 -17.32
C SER A 261 12.72 31.99 -17.11
N GLU A 262 12.08 32.89 -17.81
CA GLU A 262 10.64 32.86 -18.05
C GLU A 262 10.38 31.89 -19.21
N SER A 263 9.49 30.92 -19.01
CA SER A 263 9.00 30.07 -20.09
C SER A 263 7.99 30.86 -20.91
N GLN A 264 8.47 31.56 -21.93
CA GLN A 264 7.59 32.14 -22.95
C GLN A 264 7.34 31.11 -24.05
N GLU A 265 6.09 30.74 -24.22
CA GLU A 265 5.59 30.17 -25.45
C GLU A 265 5.79 31.15 -26.58
N SER A 266 6.68 30.88 -27.54
CA SER A 266 6.76 31.60 -28.79
C SER A 266 6.29 30.72 -29.93
N GLU A 267 5.09 31.05 -30.44
CA GLU A 267 4.72 30.78 -31.82
C GLU A 267 5.79 31.24 -32.77
N LYS A 268 6.31 30.37 -33.61
CA LYS A 268 6.86 30.79 -34.92
C LYS A 268 6.59 29.78 -35.99
N THR A 269 5.57 30.09 -36.78
CA THR A 269 5.45 29.76 -38.21
C THR A 269 6.63 30.33 -38.97
N GLY A 270 7.30 29.56 -39.82
CA GLY A 270 8.30 30.08 -40.75
C GLY A 270 8.93 29.06 -41.68
N LYS A 271 8.47 29.07 -42.88
CA LYS A 271 8.87 28.29 -44.07
C LYS A 271 10.34 28.45 -44.51
N ARG A 272 10.84 27.36 -45.12
CA ARG A 272 11.83 27.27 -46.28
C ARG A 272 13.29 27.54 -45.91
N THR A 273 14.27 26.90 -46.44
CA THR A 273 14.58 26.24 -47.72
C THR A 273 15.89 25.47 -47.58
N ALA A 274 16.08 24.50 -48.50
CA ALA A 274 17.25 23.65 -48.67
C ALA A 274 18.56 24.41 -48.95
N GLU A 275 19.70 23.81 -48.57
CA GLU A 275 20.81 23.44 -49.41
C GLU A 275 22.01 22.87 -48.65
N LYS A 276 22.28 21.60 -48.99
CA LYS A 276 23.53 20.93 -49.47
C LYS A 276 24.85 21.14 -48.72
N SER A 277 25.38 20.06 -48.37
CA SER A 277 26.65 19.35 -48.66
C SER A 277 27.39 19.02 -47.35
N GLY A 278 27.99 17.90 -47.14
CA GLY A 278 28.42 16.79 -47.86
C GLY A 278 29.01 15.74 -46.96
N GLN A 279 29.00 14.50 -47.44
CA GLN A 279 29.96 13.42 -47.23
C GLN A 279 30.25 12.95 -45.78
N GLU A 280 30.22 11.72 -45.43
CA GLU A 280 30.18 10.35 -45.91
C GLU A 280 30.32 9.45 -44.68
N GLU A 281 29.63 8.37 -44.54
CA GLU A 281 30.07 7.02 -44.76
C GLU A 281 28.88 6.06 -44.57
N ASP A 282 28.66 5.31 -45.64
CA ASP A 282 27.66 4.22 -45.76
C ASP A 282 27.99 3.08 -44.80
N LEU A 283 27.02 2.70 -43.97
CA LEU A 283 26.87 1.35 -43.45
C LEU A 283 25.59 0.76 -44.01
N GLU A 284 25.72 -0.02 -45.10
CA GLU A 284 24.66 -0.82 -45.69
C GLU A 284 24.13 -1.85 -44.70
N LEU A 285 22.89 -1.67 -44.24
CA LEU A 285 22.16 -2.69 -43.52
C LEU A 285 21.32 -3.47 -44.53
N THR A 286 21.78 -4.68 -44.89
CA THR A 286 21.04 -5.62 -45.74
C THR A 286 19.96 -6.29 -44.89
N ILE A 287 18.68 -5.94 -45.10
CA ILE A 287 17.54 -6.63 -44.53
C ILE A 287 17.11 -7.70 -45.53
N GLU A 288 17.33 -9.00 -45.21
CA GLU A 288 16.72 -10.09 -45.94
C GLU A 288 15.21 -10.14 -45.62
N GLU A 289 14.38 -9.86 -46.59
CA GLU A 289 12.94 -10.09 -46.55
C GLU A 289 12.66 -11.60 -46.56
N GLY A 290 12.06 -12.07 -45.44
CA GLY A 290 11.48 -13.41 -45.34
C GLY A 290 10.34 -13.58 -46.34
N LYS A 291 10.33 -14.72 -47.00
CA LYS A 291 9.33 -15.14 -47.99
C LYS A 291 7.91 -14.88 -47.49
N LYS A 292 7.16 -14.11 -48.30
CA LYS A 292 5.70 -14.00 -48.17
C LYS A 292 5.09 -15.36 -48.52
N GLU A 293 4.34 -15.93 -47.58
CA GLU A 293 3.34 -16.94 -47.89
C GLU A 293 2.22 -16.28 -48.70
N GLU A 294 1.85 -16.90 -49.77
CA GLU A 294 0.78 -16.47 -50.70
C GLU A 294 -0.54 -16.42 -49.93
N THR A 295 -1.02 -15.22 -49.66
CA THR A 295 -2.40 -15.00 -49.20
C THR A 295 -3.31 -15.10 -50.42
N VAL A 296 -4.30 -16.00 -50.30
CA VAL A 296 -5.42 -16.14 -51.21
C VAL A 296 -6.06 -14.78 -51.44
N SER A 297 -6.27 -14.43 -52.70
CA SER A 297 -6.76 -13.15 -53.23
C SER A 297 -8.12 -12.77 -52.63
N GLU A 298 -8.25 -11.51 -52.24
CA GLU A 298 -9.45 -10.85 -51.67
C GLU A 298 -10.63 -10.70 -52.71
N GLU A 299 -10.64 -11.39 -53.83
CA GLU A 299 -11.65 -11.21 -54.86
C GLU A 299 -12.87 -12.14 -54.80
N GLU A 300 -13.03 -12.99 -53.76
CA GLU A 300 -14.20 -13.88 -53.65
C GLU A 300 -15.17 -13.56 -52.46
N ILE A 301 -15.14 -12.35 -51.84
CA ILE A 301 -16.16 -11.92 -50.91
C ILE A 301 -16.82 -10.61 -51.38
N GLU A 302 -17.18 -10.50 -52.61
CA GLU A 302 -18.17 -9.54 -53.12
C GLU A 302 -19.58 -10.04 -52.79
N GLY A 303 -20.08 -9.63 -51.63
CA GLY A 303 -21.46 -9.92 -51.19
C GLY A 303 -21.74 -9.43 -49.78
N THR A 304 -20.77 -8.90 -49.07
CA THR A 304 -20.94 -8.36 -47.70
C THR A 304 -21.34 -6.91 -47.79
N ARG A 305 -22.56 -6.63 -47.32
CA ARG A 305 -23.03 -5.27 -46.95
C ARG A 305 -21.90 -4.59 -46.20
N GLU A 306 -21.41 -3.43 -46.64
CA GLU A 306 -20.55 -2.55 -45.89
C GLU A 306 -21.30 -2.20 -44.59
N PHE A 307 -20.98 -2.94 -43.54
CA PHE A 307 -21.46 -2.58 -42.21
C PHE A 307 -20.63 -1.36 -41.75
N THR A 308 -21.32 -0.22 -41.61
CA THR A 308 -20.71 0.96 -40.97
C THR A 308 -20.16 0.59 -39.57
N GLU A 309 -19.02 1.13 -39.20
CA GLU A 309 -18.44 0.93 -37.88
C GLU A 309 -19.47 1.20 -36.81
N TYR A 310 -19.39 0.47 -35.70
CA TYR A 310 -20.22 0.71 -34.54
C TYR A 310 -19.67 1.93 -33.78
N ASP A 311 -20.52 2.95 -33.60
CA ASP A 311 -20.17 4.11 -32.77
C ASP A 311 -20.88 4.01 -31.41
N PRO A 312 -20.14 3.82 -30.29
CA PRO A 312 -20.73 3.72 -28.97
C PRO A 312 -21.43 5.00 -28.51
N THR A 313 -21.11 6.16 -29.11
CA THR A 313 -21.74 7.44 -28.75
C THR A 313 -23.20 7.52 -29.23
N LEU A 314 -23.57 6.69 -30.21
CA LEU A 314 -24.95 6.60 -30.71
C LEU A 314 -25.93 6.01 -29.69
N ASP A 315 -25.46 5.40 -28.62
CA ASP A 315 -26.35 4.96 -27.51
C ASP A 315 -26.97 6.15 -26.76
N LEU A 316 -26.31 7.33 -26.80
CA LEU A 316 -26.82 8.58 -26.23
C LEU A 316 -26.49 9.77 -27.17
N PRO A 317 -27.09 9.85 -28.36
CA PRO A 317 -26.66 10.77 -29.44
C PRO A 317 -26.95 12.24 -29.13
N SER A 318 -27.83 12.51 -28.14
CA SER A 318 -28.16 13.87 -27.71
C SER A 318 -27.26 14.41 -26.59
N TYR A 319 -26.28 13.62 -26.14
CA TYR A 319 -25.36 14.06 -25.09
C TYR A 319 -24.35 15.07 -25.63
N GLU A 320 -24.27 16.22 -24.98
CA GLU A 320 -23.28 17.26 -25.25
C GLU A 320 -22.28 17.30 -24.08
N ALA A 321 -20.98 17.31 -24.42
CA ALA A 321 -19.92 17.45 -23.42
C ALA A 321 -19.96 18.84 -22.78
N PRO A 322 -19.62 18.97 -21.47
CA PRO A 322 -19.62 20.28 -20.79
C PRO A 322 -18.60 21.23 -21.44
N GLY A 323 -19.03 22.47 -21.65
CA GLY A 323 -18.19 23.53 -22.18
C GLY A 323 -17.27 24.16 -21.12
N LEU A 324 -16.14 24.73 -21.56
CA LEU A 324 -15.18 25.42 -20.66
C LEU A 324 -15.76 26.72 -20.04
N ASP A 325 -16.88 27.21 -20.53
CA ASP A 325 -17.64 28.35 -20.01
C ASP A 325 -18.28 28.08 -18.64
N LEU A 326 -18.52 26.82 -18.31
CA LEU A 326 -19.02 26.41 -17.00
C LEU A 326 -17.98 26.57 -15.87
N LEU A 327 -16.70 26.66 -16.23
CA LEU A 327 -15.58 26.80 -15.32
C LEU A 327 -15.16 28.24 -15.15
N LEU A 328 -14.77 28.58 -13.91
CA LEU A 328 -14.35 29.92 -13.54
C LEU A 328 -12.89 30.17 -13.95
N ASP A 329 -12.62 31.40 -14.28
CA ASP A 329 -11.29 31.90 -14.49
C ASP A 329 -10.81 32.55 -13.17
N HIS A 330 -9.89 31.88 -12.48
CA HIS A 330 -9.36 32.36 -11.20
C HIS A 330 -8.23 33.40 -11.36
N GLY A 331 -8.04 33.96 -12.59
CA GLY A 331 -7.15 35.12 -12.85
C GLY A 331 -5.67 34.82 -12.83
N GLY A 332 -5.26 33.57 -13.08
CA GLY A 332 -3.92 33.05 -12.82
C GLY A 332 -2.94 32.99 -13.99
N ASP A 333 -3.07 33.77 -15.07
CA ASP A 333 -2.16 33.67 -16.22
C ASP A 333 -0.88 34.53 -16.13
N GLN A 334 -0.66 35.29 -15.06
CA GLN A 334 0.56 36.09 -14.88
C GLN A 334 1.22 35.75 -13.54
N ILE A 335 2.28 34.98 -13.61
CA ILE A 335 3.17 34.76 -12.46
C ILE A 335 3.81 36.12 -12.10
N ARG A 336 3.32 36.75 -11.05
CA ARG A 336 3.87 37.99 -10.52
C ARG A 336 4.76 37.67 -9.33
N VAL A 337 5.96 37.19 -9.57
CA VAL A 337 6.98 37.16 -8.53
C VAL A 337 7.79 38.46 -8.67
N ASP A 338 7.88 39.17 -7.56
CA ASP A 338 8.63 40.40 -7.48
C ASP A 338 10.14 40.15 -7.70
N SER A 339 10.79 40.83 -8.64
CA SER A 339 12.22 40.67 -8.89
C SER A 339 13.04 40.89 -7.62
N ASP A 340 12.59 41.82 -6.75
CA ASP A 340 13.25 42.11 -5.47
C ASP A 340 13.16 40.90 -4.50
N GLU A 341 12.07 40.14 -4.56
CA GLU A 341 11.94 38.89 -3.77
C GLU A 341 12.92 37.84 -4.26
N LEU A 342 13.05 37.64 -5.57
CA LEU A 342 13.97 36.66 -6.15
C LEU A 342 15.43 36.96 -5.79
N GLU A 343 15.85 38.25 -5.91
CA GLU A 343 17.20 38.67 -5.53
C GLU A 343 17.44 38.55 -4.04
N SER A 344 16.53 39.02 -3.21
CA SER A 344 16.63 38.89 -1.76
C SER A 344 16.77 37.43 -1.30
N ASN A 345 15.99 36.54 -1.89
CA ASN A 345 16.05 35.08 -1.56
C ASN A 345 17.38 34.46 -2.06
N LYS A 346 17.84 34.82 -3.27
CA LYS A 346 19.15 34.42 -3.80
C LYS A 346 20.26 34.82 -2.84
N ASP A 347 20.31 36.10 -2.43
CA ASP A 347 21.36 36.65 -1.57
C ASP A 347 21.40 35.94 -0.21
N LYS A 348 20.25 35.73 0.42
CA LYS A 348 20.14 34.99 1.67
C LYS A 348 20.59 33.54 1.57
N ILE A 349 20.27 32.86 0.46
CA ILE A 349 20.73 31.46 0.21
C ILE A 349 22.24 31.46 0.08
N VAL A 350 22.81 32.37 -0.71
CA VAL A 350 24.26 32.48 -0.94
C VAL A 350 24.99 32.83 0.36
N GLU A 351 24.53 33.82 1.11
CA GLU A 351 25.10 34.24 2.40
C GLU A 351 25.06 33.05 3.42
N THR A 352 23.92 32.39 3.54
CA THR A 352 23.77 31.23 4.46
C THR A 352 24.78 30.13 4.11
N LEU A 353 24.91 29.80 2.82
CA LEU A 353 25.83 28.75 2.39
C LEU A 353 27.30 29.17 2.57
N LEU A 354 27.64 30.43 2.33
CA LEU A 354 28.97 30.97 2.57
C LEU A 354 29.34 30.92 4.07
N ASN A 355 28.43 31.26 4.97
CA ASN A 355 28.62 31.17 6.43
C ASN A 355 28.99 29.76 6.90
N TYR A 356 28.57 28.73 6.16
CA TYR A 356 28.95 27.33 6.41
C TYR A 356 30.12 26.83 5.54
N ASN A 357 30.90 27.76 4.92
CA ASN A 357 32.04 27.48 4.01
C ASN A 357 31.63 26.59 2.82
N ILE A 358 30.47 26.87 2.21
CA ILE A 358 29.98 26.23 1.00
C ILE A 358 29.98 27.31 -0.11
N GLN A 359 30.94 27.23 -1.03
CA GLN A 359 31.02 28.12 -2.18
C GLN A 359 30.12 27.58 -3.30
N ILE A 360 29.45 28.53 -4.01
CA ILE A 360 28.56 28.26 -5.15
C ILE A 360 29.22 28.83 -6.40
N GLN A 361 29.20 28.09 -7.51
CA GLN A 361 29.67 28.55 -8.81
C GLN A 361 28.59 29.27 -9.61
N LYS A 362 27.34 28.74 -9.58
CA LYS A 362 26.20 29.28 -10.33
C LYS A 362 24.92 29.06 -9.56
N ILE A 363 23.99 30.01 -9.65
CA ILE A 363 22.63 29.90 -9.17
C ILE A 363 21.68 30.33 -10.29
N LYS A 364 20.62 29.54 -10.51
CA LYS A 364 19.56 29.82 -11.46
C LYS A 364 18.22 29.72 -10.74
N ALA A 365 17.34 30.70 -10.94
CA ALA A 365 15.98 30.66 -10.41
C ALA A 365 14.97 30.28 -11.50
N THR A 366 14.06 29.36 -11.20
CA THR A 366 12.91 29.01 -12.03
C THR A 366 11.65 29.23 -11.18
N VAL A 367 10.81 30.14 -11.64
CA VAL A 367 9.62 30.58 -10.92
C VAL A 367 8.44 29.65 -11.30
N GLY A 368 7.83 29.03 -10.31
CA GLY A 368 6.65 28.21 -10.48
C GLY A 368 5.42 28.77 -9.74
N PRO A 369 4.25 28.10 -9.86
CA PRO A 369 3.00 28.61 -9.30
C PRO A 369 3.02 28.75 -7.78
N SER A 370 3.55 27.76 -7.07
CA SER A 370 3.57 27.71 -5.59
C SER A 370 4.94 27.95 -4.99
N VAL A 371 6.01 27.59 -5.71
CA VAL A 371 7.39 27.67 -5.25
C VAL A 371 8.31 28.14 -6.35
N THR A 372 9.42 28.77 -5.95
CA THR A 372 10.55 29.08 -6.83
C THR A 372 11.67 28.08 -6.59
N LEU A 373 12.16 27.47 -7.66
CA LEU A 373 13.29 26.53 -7.62
C LEU A 373 14.59 27.28 -7.85
N TYR A 374 15.48 27.30 -6.87
CA TYR A 374 16.86 27.78 -7.00
C TYR A 374 17.78 26.60 -7.28
N GLU A 375 18.22 26.46 -8.53
CA GLU A 375 19.20 25.45 -8.95
C GLU A 375 20.61 26.00 -8.69
N ILE A 376 21.37 25.33 -7.82
CA ILE A 376 22.72 25.71 -7.45
C ILE A 376 23.75 24.67 -7.94
N VAL A 377 24.89 25.20 -8.42
CA VAL A 377 26.06 24.39 -8.75
C VAL A 377 27.09 24.62 -7.64
N PRO A 378 27.33 23.66 -6.74
CA PRO A 378 28.34 23.82 -5.70
C PRO A 378 29.75 23.75 -6.29
N ALA A 379 30.72 24.41 -5.63
CA ALA A 379 32.13 24.35 -6.02
C ALA A 379 32.67 22.88 -5.89
N PRO A 380 33.70 22.53 -6.70
CA PRO A 380 34.29 21.19 -6.65
C PRO A 380 34.78 20.82 -5.25
N GLY A 381 34.55 19.60 -4.83
CA GLY A 381 34.95 19.11 -3.51
C GLY A 381 33.92 19.27 -2.40
N ILE A 382 32.79 19.96 -2.63
CA ILE A 382 31.70 20.11 -1.65
C ILE A 382 30.82 18.85 -1.68
N ARG A 383 30.59 18.27 -0.52
CA ARG A 383 29.68 17.12 -0.38
C ARG A 383 28.23 17.58 -0.37
N ILE A 384 27.40 16.99 -1.24
CA ILE A 384 25.96 17.31 -1.36
C ILE A 384 25.21 17.18 -0.03
N SER A 385 25.58 16.18 0.80
CA SER A 385 24.99 15.98 2.12
C SER A 385 25.19 17.18 3.06
N LYS A 386 26.26 17.99 2.86
CA LYS A 386 26.48 19.18 3.66
C LYS A 386 25.40 20.24 3.39
N ILE A 387 25.02 20.40 2.12
CA ILE A 387 23.96 21.35 1.71
C ILE A 387 22.61 20.86 2.22
N LYS A 388 22.30 19.54 2.05
CA LYS A 388 21.04 18.97 2.50
C LYS A 388 20.81 19.08 4.02
N ASN A 389 21.87 19.05 4.82
CA ASN A 389 21.76 19.19 6.28
C ASN A 389 21.52 20.65 6.75
N LEU A 390 21.63 21.62 5.86
CA LEU A 390 21.38 23.05 6.14
C LEU A 390 19.95 23.48 5.77
N GLU A 391 19.06 22.53 5.53
CA GLU A 391 17.68 22.80 5.13
C GLU A 391 16.97 23.71 6.13
N ASP A 392 17.06 23.41 7.42
CA ASP A 392 16.46 24.20 8.50
C ASP A 392 17.11 25.60 8.64
N ASP A 393 18.44 25.69 8.48
CA ASP A 393 19.19 26.95 8.56
C ASP A 393 18.82 27.89 7.41
N ILE A 394 18.70 27.34 6.19
CA ILE A 394 18.28 28.11 5.01
C ILE A 394 16.81 28.55 5.15
N ALA A 395 15.92 27.66 5.62
CA ALA A 395 14.52 27.99 5.87
C ALA A 395 14.38 29.14 6.87
N LEU A 396 15.17 29.11 7.95
CA LEU A 396 15.21 30.17 8.95
C LEU A 396 15.68 31.50 8.36
N SER A 397 16.76 31.49 7.57
CA SER A 397 17.30 32.74 6.96
C SER A 397 16.33 33.36 5.97
N LEU A 398 15.59 32.54 5.22
CA LEU A 398 14.55 32.96 4.31
C LEU A 398 13.25 33.40 4.99
N SER A 399 13.12 33.10 6.30
CA SER A 399 11.85 33.23 7.04
C SER A 399 10.69 32.47 6.38
N ALA A 400 11.00 31.32 5.74
CA ALA A 400 10.04 30.48 5.05
C ALA A 400 9.45 29.42 6.00
N LEU A 401 8.17 29.07 5.85
CA LEU A 401 7.49 28.05 6.65
C LEU A 401 8.03 26.65 6.41
N GLY A 402 8.75 26.44 5.31
CA GLY A 402 9.43 25.18 4.96
C GLY A 402 10.08 25.36 3.59
N ILE A 403 11.21 24.78 3.39
CA ILE A 403 11.87 24.62 2.09
C ILE A 403 12.07 23.15 1.83
N ARG A 404 12.33 22.76 0.58
CA ARG A 404 12.69 21.39 0.24
C ARG A 404 13.97 21.39 -0.58
N ILE A 405 14.94 20.56 -0.18
CA ILE A 405 16.21 20.43 -0.90
C ILE A 405 16.24 19.12 -1.69
N ILE A 406 16.31 19.23 -3.02
CA ILE A 406 16.49 18.11 -3.96
C ILE A 406 17.97 18.00 -4.29
N ALA A 407 18.64 16.96 -3.83
CA ALA A 407 20.09 16.86 -3.94
C ALA A 407 20.55 15.42 -4.20
N PRO A 408 21.02 15.10 -5.43
CA PRO A 408 21.03 15.93 -6.63
C PRO A 408 19.67 15.99 -7.35
N ILE A 409 19.47 16.99 -8.23
CA ILE A 409 18.34 16.99 -9.17
C ILE A 409 18.55 15.83 -10.16
N PRO A 410 17.56 14.95 -10.37
CA PRO A 410 17.65 13.84 -11.32
C PRO A 410 18.04 14.33 -12.73
N GLY A 411 19.04 13.69 -13.34
CA GLY A 411 19.53 14.05 -14.68
C GLY A 411 20.37 15.35 -14.77
N LYS A 412 20.47 16.13 -13.67
CA LYS A 412 21.29 17.35 -13.59
C LYS A 412 22.31 17.20 -12.47
N GLY A 413 23.52 17.63 -12.65
CA GLY A 413 24.58 17.65 -11.60
C GLY A 413 24.43 18.78 -10.57
N THR A 414 23.21 19.31 -10.37
CA THR A 414 22.89 20.48 -9.56
C THR A 414 22.09 20.10 -8.32
N VAL A 415 22.05 20.99 -7.34
CA VAL A 415 21.20 20.90 -6.14
C VAL A 415 20.07 21.92 -6.30
N GLY A 416 18.83 21.48 -6.09
CA GLY A 416 17.65 22.34 -6.11
C GLY A 416 17.22 22.72 -4.70
N ILE A 417 16.92 24.00 -4.49
CA ILE A 417 16.28 24.52 -3.28
C ILE A 417 14.93 25.09 -3.69
N GLU A 418 13.85 24.44 -3.26
CA GLU A 418 12.48 24.90 -3.50
C GLU A 418 12.05 25.81 -2.36
N VAL A 419 11.79 27.08 -2.68
CA VAL A 419 11.39 28.14 -1.74
C VAL A 419 9.94 28.52 -1.99
N PRO A 420 9.05 28.50 -0.99
CA PRO A 420 7.66 28.94 -1.15
C PRO A 420 7.56 30.40 -1.60
N ASN A 421 6.73 30.68 -2.60
CA ASN A 421 6.41 32.04 -3.02
C ASN A 421 5.57 32.73 -1.93
N LYS A 422 5.77 34.04 -1.70
CA LYS A 422 4.95 34.83 -0.76
C LYS A 422 3.47 34.87 -1.17
N SER A 423 3.23 34.88 -2.48
CA SER A 423 1.90 34.92 -3.07
C SER A 423 1.78 33.76 -4.07
N PRO A 424 1.43 32.53 -3.59
CA PRO A 424 1.22 31.38 -4.46
C PRO A 424 0.06 31.61 -5.42
N GLU A 425 0.23 31.20 -6.68
CA GLU A 425 -0.78 31.30 -7.71
C GLU A 425 -1.75 30.11 -7.65
N VAL A 426 -3.03 30.38 -7.94
CA VAL A 426 -4.05 29.32 -8.10
C VAL A 426 -4.04 28.87 -9.54
N VAL A 427 -3.75 27.61 -9.77
CA VAL A 427 -3.82 26.98 -11.10
C VAL A 427 -5.27 26.57 -11.39
N ALA A 428 -6.02 27.38 -12.16
CA ALA A 428 -7.39 27.07 -12.50
C ALA A 428 -7.50 25.80 -13.35
N ILE A 429 -8.46 24.91 -13.07
CA ILE A 429 -8.73 23.70 -13.88
C ILE A 429 -9.02 24.07 -15.34
N LYS A 430 -9.71 25.17 -15.57
CA LYS A 430 -10.00 25.73 -16.89
C LYS A 430 -8.73 25.90 -17.74
N THR A 431 -7.68 26.50 -17.18
CA THR A 431 -6.39 26.72 -17.86
C THR A 431 -5.74 25.39 -18.24
N VAL A 432 -5.82 24.39 -17.35
CA VAL A 432 -5.21 23.08 -17.59
C VAL A 432 -5.99 22.30 -18.67
N LEU A 433 -7.33 22.32 -18.62
CA LEU A 433 -8.18 21.67 -19.62
C LEU A 433 -8.11 22.34 -21.01
N SER A 434 -7.87 23.66 -21.08
CA SER A 434 -7.71 24.41 -22.33
C SER A 434 -6.31 24.26 -22.95
N SER A 435 -5.35 23.65 -22.24
CA SER A 435 -3.99 23.47 -22.76
C SER A 435 -3.94 22.53 -23.96
N GLU A 436 -3.05 22.79 -24.91
CA GLU A 436 -2.83 21.92 -26.07
C GLU A 436 -2.47 20.49 -25.67
N LYS A 437 -1.72 20.31 -24.57
CA LYS A 437 -1.36 18.98 -24.03
C LYS A 437 -2.59 18.16 -23.65
N PHE A 438 -3.65 18.80 -23.10
CA PHE A 438 -4.88 18.09 -22.75
C PHE A 438 -5.80 17.90 -23.95
N ILE A 439 -6.02 18.92 -24.75
CA ILE A 439 -6.93 18.88 -25.92
C ILE A 439 -6.45 17.82 -26.91
N ASN A 440 -5.17 17.82 -27.27
CA ASN A 440 -4.57 16.92 -28.25
C ASN A 440 -4.11 15.58 -27.66
N SER A 441 -4.39 15.33 -26.37
CA SER A 441 -4.00 14.09 -25.71
C SER A 441 -4.69 12.89 -26.34
N GLN A 442 -3.90 11.88 -26.72
CA GLN A 442 -4.34 10.58 -27.22
C GLN A 442 -4.50 9.55 -26.08
N ALA A 443 -4.38 9.99 -24.83
CA ALA A 443 -4.54 9.15 -23.65
C ALA A 443 -5.96 8.59 -23.57
N GLU A 444 -6.07 7.34 -23.14
CA GLU A 444 -7.38 6.71 -22.94
C GLU A 444 -8.17 7.34 -21.79
N LEU A 445 -7.51 7.67 -20.67
CA LEU A 445 -8.13 8.31 -19.52
C LEU A 445 -7.26 9.49 -19.05
N PRO A 446 -7.25 10.61 -19.80
CA PRO A 446 -6.39 11.75 -19.48
C PRO A 446 -6.85 12.49 -18.23
N LEU A 447 -5.90 12.73 -17.32
CA LEU A 447 -6.07 13.49 -16.08
C LEU A 447 -5.32 14.81 -16.16
N ALA A 448 -6.01 15.92 -16.03
CA ALA A 448 -5.46 17.26 -15.94
C ALA A 448 -5.02 17.53 -14.49
N LEU A 449 -3.81 17.09 -14.11
CA LEU A 449 -3.38 17.09 -12.72
C LEU A 449 -2.96 18.48 -12.22
N GLY A 450 -2.46 19.34 -13.09
CA GLY A 450 -2.01 20.69 -12.71
C GLY A 450 -0.75 21.14 -13.46
N LYS A 451 0.02 22.03 -12.84
CA LYS A 451 1.26 22.58 -13.40
C LYS A 451 2.49 22.21 -12.57
N THR A 452 3.61 21.96 -13.25
CA THR A 452 4.93 21.72 -12.63
C THR A 452 5.56 23.02 -12.11
N ILE A 453 6.70 22.91 -11.43
CA ILE A 453 7.50 24.08 -11.01
C ILE A 453 7.98 24.90 -12.24
N ALA A 454 8.16 24.25 -13.39
CA ALA A 454 8.50 24.94 -14.65
C ALA A 454 7.27 25.55 -15.36
N ASN A 455 6.13 25.63 -14.69
CA ASN A 455 4.84 26.09 -15.21
C ASN A 455 4.28 25.29 -16.40
N GLU A 456 4.77 24.06 -16.59
CA GLU A 456 4.28 23.16 -17.63
C GLU A 456 3.06 22.38 -17.15
N THR A 457 2.03 22.30 -17.99
CA THR A 457 0.86 21.44 -17.73
C THR A 457 1.26 19.98 -17.73
N LEU A 458 0.89 19.25 -16.67
CA LEU A 458 1.02 17.81 -16.59
C LEU A 458 -0.32 17.13 -16.85
N VAL A 459 -0.37 16.34 -17.93
CA VAL A 459 -1.48 15.45 -18.26
C VAL A 459 -0.99 14.03 -18.11
N ALA A 460 -1.68 13.25 -17.29
CA ALA A 460 -1.33 11.86 -17.03
C ALA A 460 -2.45 10.94 -17.52
N ASP A 461 -2.14 9.70 -17.91
CA ASP A 461 -3.12 8.71 -18.38
C ASP A 461 -3.40 7.66 -17.29
N LEU A 462 -4.61 7.66 -16.72
CA LEU A 462 -5.00 6.69 -15.70
C LEU A 462 -4.98 5.24 -16.23
N ALA A 463 -5.20 5.03 -17.53
CA ALA A 463 -5.15 3.69 -18.11
C ALA A 463 -3.71 3.12 -18.12
N GLN A 464 -2.71 3.99 -18.29
CA GLN A 464 -1.29 3.61 -18.20
C GLN A 464 -0.83 3.52 -16.73
N MET A 465 -1.40 4.37 -15.85
CA MET A 465 -1.19 4.36 -14.41
C MET A 465 -2.32 3.55 -13.73
N PRO A 466 -2.31 2.22 -13.76
CA PRO A 466 -3.52 1.41 -13.61
C PRO A 466 -4.37 1.77 -12.38
N HIS A 467 -3.73 2.17 -11.29
CA HIS A 467 -4.39 2.52 -10.04
C HIS A 467 -3.64 3.66 -9.36
N LEU A 468 -4.38 4.56 -8.75
CA LEU A 468 -3.88 5.77 -8.11
C LEU A 468 -4.20 5.77 -6.61
N LEU A 469 -3.18 5.96 -5.79
CA LEU A 469 -3.31 6.23 -4.37
C LEU A 469 -3.10 7.72 -4.12
N MET A 470 -4.03 8.36 -3.42
CA MET A 470 -3.97 9.78 -3.07
C MET A 470 -4.08 9.95 -1.56
N ALA A 471 -3.19 10.74 -0.96
CA ALA A 471 -3.28 11.01 0.47
C ALA A 471 -2.82 12.42 0.83
N GLY A 472 -3.33 12.95 1.96
CA GLY A 472 -2.97 14.26 2.47
C GLY A 472 -3.80 14.65 3.68
N ALA A 473 -3.31 15.60 4.49
CA ALA A 473 -4.05 16.08 5.65
C ALA A 473 -5.31 16.86 5.23
N THR A 474 -6.25 16.99 6.16
CA THR A 474 -7.51 17.72 5.93
C THR A 474 -7.24 19.16 5.50
N GLY A 475 -7.93 19.62 4.45
CA GLY A 475 -7.80 21.00 3.93
C GLY A 475 -6.55 21.25 3.07
N GLN A 476 -5.74 20.22 2.75
CA GLN A 476 -4.50 20.39 1.99
C GLN A 476 -4.66 20.21 0.47
N GLY A 477 -5.86 19.87 -0.02
CA GLY A 477 -6.17 19.79 -1.45
C GLY A 477 -6.62 18.42 -1.95
N LYS A 478 -6.74 17.39 -1.07
CA LYS A 478 -7.17 16.03 -1.46
C LYS A 478 -8.50 16.03 -2.22
N SER A 479 -9.53 16.69 -1.70
CA SER A 479 -10.86 16.76 -2.33
C SER A 479 -10.83 17.53 -3.64
N VAL A 480 -10.04 18.60 -3.72
CA VAL A 480 -9.82 19.35 -4.97
C VAL A 480 -9.15 18.47 -6.02
N GLY A 481 -8.11 17.71 -5.63
CA GLY A 481 -7.44 16.78 -6.55
C GLY A 481 -8.35 15.66 -7.04
N LEU A 482 -9.23 15.14 -6.17
CA LEU A 482 -10.22 14.14 -6.54
C LEU A 482 -11.24 14.71 -7.55
N ASN A 483 -11.73 15.93 -7.30
CA ASN A 483 -12.61 16.63 -8.22
C ASN A 483 -11.92 16.95 -9.55
N ALA A 484 -10.64 17.37 -9.53
CA ALA A 484 -9.88 17.61 -10.76
C ALA A 484 -9.77 16.34 -11.63
N ILE A 485 -9.59 15.15 -11.02
CA ILE A 485 -9.58 13.88 -11.72
C ILE A 485 -10.95 13.59 -12.36
N LEU A 486 -12.04 13.70 -11.59
CA LEU A 486 -13.39 13.41 -12.09
C LEU A 486 -13.80 14.40 -13.21
N ILE A 487 -13.58 15.69 -13.02
CA ILE A 487 -13.87 16.72 -14.01
C ILE A 487 -13.05 16.49 -15.29
N SER A 488 -11.75 16.15 -15.19
CA SER A 488 -10.93 15.83 -16.37
C SER A 488 -11.55 14.73 -17.23
N LEU A 489 -12.06 13.67 -16.59
CA LEU A 489 -12.67 12.53 -17.29
C LEU A 489 -14.05 12.90 -17.88
N LEU A 490 -14.85 13.71 -17.16
CA LEU A 490 -16.15 14.17 -17.64
C LEU A 490 -16.05 15.10 -18.86
N TYR A 491 -14.95 15.89 -18.95
CA TYR A 491 -14.70 16.75 -20.11
C TYR A 491 -14.14 16.00 -21.33
N LYS A 492 -13.59 14.83 -21.15
CA LYS A 492 -12.91 14.10 -22.25
C LYS A 492 -13.67 12.88 -22.77
N LYS A 493 -14.49 12.26 -21.93
CA LYS A 493 -15.14 10.98 -22.27
C LYS A 493 -16.67 11.06 -22.32
N HIS A 494 -17.23 10.37 -23.31
CA HIS A 494 -18.68 10.21 -23.44
C HIS A 494 -19.21 9.19 -22.40
N PRO A 495 -20.47 9.32 -21.91
CA PRO A 495 -21.08 8.39 -20.96
C PRO A 495 -21.06 6.91 -21.38
N ALA A 496 -21.08 6.63 -22.69
CA ALA A 496 -20.95 5.27 -23.23
C ALA A 496 -19.54 4.68 -23.07
N GLN A 497 -18.51 5.53 -22.90
CA GLN A 497 -17.10 5.10 -22.86
C GLN A 497 -16.57 4.92 -21.43
N ILE A 498 -17.20 5.54 -20.43
CA ILE A 498 -16.74 5.51 -19.03
C ILE A 498 -17.90 5.43 -18.06
N LYS A 499 -17.71 4.68 -16.98
CA LYS A 499 -18.61 4.59 -15.83
C LYS A 499 -17.83 4.79 -14.54
N PHE A 500 -18.45 5.46 -13.56
CA PHE A 500 -17.88 5.67 -12.24
C PHE A 500 -18.63 4.84 -11.19
N VAL A 501 -17.87 4.25 -10.28
CA VAL A 501 -18.37 3.68 -9.02
C VAL A 501 -17.84 4.57 -7.91
N LEU A 502 -18.72 5.33 -7.28
CA LEU A 502 -18.36 6.33 -6.29
C LEU A 502 -18.67 5.83 -4.88
N ILE A 503 -17.64 5.81 -4.04
CA ILE A 503 -17.69 5.34 -2.66
C ILE A 503 -17.29 6.49 -1.74
N ASP A 504 -18.24 6.98 -0.95
CA ASP A 504 -18.08 8.08 -0.01
C ASP A 504 -18.71 7.72 1.34
N PRO A 505 -17.94 7.18 2.30
CA PRO A 505 -18.48 6.77 3.61
C PRO A 505 -19.08 7.93 4.42
N LYS A 506 -18.70 9.18 4.11
CA LYS A 506 -19.13 10.38 4.85
C LYS A 506 -20.27 11.13 4.18
N ILE A 507 -20.57 10.84 2.92
CA ILE A 507 -21.60 11.52 2.12
C ILE A 507 -21.35 13.04 2.05
N VAL A 508 -20.09 13.45 1.83
CA VAL A 508 -19.71 14.88 1.81
C VAL A 508 -19.14 15.28 0.44
N GLU A 509 -18.09 14.60 0.00
CA GLU A 509 -17.28 15.07 -1.12
C GLU A 509 -17.88 14.70 -2.50
N LEU A 510 -18.46 13.50 -2.62
CA LEU A 510 -18.93 12.97 -3.90
C LEU A 510 -20.44 13.16 -4.14
N THR A 511 -21.17 13.73 -3.18
CA THR A 511 -22.64 13.86 -3.25
C THR A 511 -23.12 14.65 -4.46
N LEU A 512 -22.36 15.64 -4.92
CA LEU A 512 -22.70 16.46 -6.09
C LEU A 512 -22.82 15.65 -7.38
N TYR A 513 -22.10 14.55 -7.49
CA TYR A 513 -22.11 13.67 -8.65
C TYR A 513 -23.37 12.79 -8.75
N LYS A 514 -24.24 12.77 -7.74
CA LYS A 514 -25.54 12.09 -7.82
C LYS A 514 -26.39 12.61 -8.98
N LYS A 515 -26.25 13.90 -9.35
CA LYS A 515 -26.96 14.52 -10.47
C LYS A 515 -26.69 13.83 -11.83
N ILE A 516 -25.54 13.18 -11.99
CA ILE A 516 -25.13 12.51 -13.23
C ILE A 516 -25.31 10.98 -13.21
N GLU A 517 -26.12 10.47 -12.28
CA GLU A 517 -26.27 9.01 -12.08
C GLU A 517 -26.69 8.26 -13.34
N LYS A 518 -27.67 8.81 -14.11
CA LYS A 518 -28.17 8.20 -15.34
C LYS A 518 -27.22 8.31 -16.53
N HIS A 519 -26.12 9.02 -16.42
CA HIS A 519 -25.13 9.18 -17.48
C HIS A 519 -23.87 8.38 -17.19
N PHE A 520 -23.26 8.60 -16.02
CA PHE A 520 -21.92 8.13 -15.74
C PHE A 520 -21.80 7.14 -14.58
N LEU A 521 -22.83 7.02 -13.69
CA LEU A 521 -22.66 6.19 -12.51
C LEU A 521 -23.05 4.74 -12.76
N ALA A 522 -22.40 3.85 -11.98
CA ALA A 522 -22.70 2.44 -11.90
C ALA A 522 -23.03 2.07 -10.45
N LYS A 523 -24.05 1.23 -10.25
CA LYS A 523 -24.50 0.79 -8.93
C LYS A 523 -24.86 -0.70 -8.91
N LEU A 524 -25.03 -1.25 -7.71
CA LEU A 524 -25.63 -2.58 -7.56
C LEU A 524 -27.12 -2.55 -7.93
N PRO A 525 -27.69 -3.65 -8.46
CA PRO A 525 -29.11 -3.72 -8.85
C PRO A 525 -30.05 -3.30 -7.73
N ASP A 526 -29.80 -3.75 -6.51
CA ASP A 526 -30.67 -3.53 -5.34
C ASP A 526 -30.34 -2.23 -4.56
N ALA A 527 -29.38 -1.42 -5.05
CA ALA A 527 -28.99 -0.20 -4.36
C ALA A 527 -29.97 0.93 -4.67
N GLU A 528 -30.57 1.55 -3.64
CA GLU A 528 -31.39 2.74 -3.78
C GLU A 528 -30.57 3.95 -4.20
N GLU A 529 -29.31 4.05 -3.68
CA GLU A 529 -28.42 5.17 -3.94
C GLU A 529 -27.29 4.78 -4.88
N SER A 530 -26.91 5.70 -5.76
CA SER A 530 -25.82 5.53 -6.73
C SER A 530 -24.44 5.84 -6.14
N ILE A 531 -24.39 6.58 -4.99
CA ILE A 531 -23.16 6.82 -4.23
C ILE A 531 -23.19 5.92 -3.00
N ILE A 532 -22.14 5.13 -2.82
CA ILE A 532 -22.11 4.05 -1.85
C ILE A 532 -21.48 4.56 -0.56
N SER A 533 -22.22 4.56 0.54
CA SER A 533 -21.77 5.02 1.86
C SER A 533 -21.65 3.89 2.89
N ASP A 534 -22.53 2.89 2.80
CA ASP A 534 -22.55 1.77 3.73
C ASP A 534 -21.41 0.77 3.47
N THR A 535 -20.66 0.41 4.53
CA THR A 535 -19.48 -0.46 4.43
C THR A 535 -19.80 -1.86 3.88
N LYS A 536 -20.99 -2.43 4.22
CA LYS A 536 -21.40 -3.75 3.68
C LYS A 536 -21.68 -3.66 2.19
N LYS A 537 -22.39 -2.60 1.77
CA LYS A 537 -22.63 -2.33 0.35
C LYS A 537 -21.33 -2.08 -0.41
N VAL A 538 -20.29 -1.47 0.22
CA VAL A 538 -18.96 -1.34 -0.37
C VAL A 538 -18.31 -2.71 -0.60
N VAL A 539 -18.36 -3.62 0.38
CA VAL A 539 -17.85 -4.99 0.23
C VAL A 539 -18.56 -5.72 -0.92
N HIS A 540 -19.90 -5.64 -0.97
CA HIS A 540 -20.69 -6.24 -2.03
C HIS A 540 -20.34 -5.64 -3.41
N THR A 541 -20.15 -4.32 -3.49
CA THR A 541 -19.76 -3.64 -4.75
C THR A 541 -18.37 -4.06 -5.23
N LEU A 542 -17.39 -4.16 -4.33
CA LEU A 542 -16.05 -4.60 -4.71
C LEU A 542 -16.04 -6.07 -5.17
N ASN A 543 -16.84 -6.93 -4.54
CA ASN A 543 -17.00 -8.32 -4.99
C ASN A 543 -17.75 -8.41 -6.33
N SER A 544 -18.78 -7.61 -6.52
CA SER A 544 -19.49 -7.48 -7.81
C SER A 544 -18.54 -7.03 -8.93
N LEU A 545 -17.66 -6.06 -8.65
CA LEU A 545 -16.61 -5.65 -9.60
C LEU A 545 -15.61 -6.77 -9.89
N CYS A 546 -15.35 -7.67 -8.93
CA CYS A 546 -14.55 -8.86 -9.19
C CYS A 546 -15.28 -9.83 -10.15
N ILE A 547 -16.61 -9.95 -10.06
CA ILE A 547 -17.42 -10.74 -11.00
C ILE A 547 -17.39 -10.10 -12.39
N GLU A 548 -17.61 -8.79 -12.50
CA GLU A 548 -17.50 -8.05 -13.78
C GLU A 548 -16.12 -8.22 -14.39
N MET A 549 -15.06 -8.16 -13.58
CA MET A 549 -13.70 -8.43 -14.01
C MET A 549 -13.57 -9.81 -14.66
N GLU A 550 -14.12 -10.85 -14.04
CA GLU A 550 -14.03 -12.22 -14.58
C GLU A 550 -14.86 -12.39 -15.85
N GLN A 551 -16.04 -11.80 -15.90
CA GLN A 551 -16.88 -11.77 -17.10
C GLN A 551 -16.16 -11.09 -18.26
N ARG A 552 -15.51 -9.95 -18.01
CA ARG A 552 -14.71 -9.26 -19.05
C ARG A 552 -13.54 -10.08 -19.52
N TYR A 553 -12.82 -10.76 -18.62
CA TYR A 553 -11.75 -11.66 -19.01
C TYR A 553 -12.23 -12.78 -19.93
N LYS A 554 -13.42 -13.35 -19.66
CA LYS A 554 -14.02 -14.36 -20.54
C LYS A 554 -14.32 -13.78 -21.92
N LEU A 555 -14.94 -12.60 -22.01
CA LEU A 555 -15.19 -11.93 -23.28
C LEU A 555 -13.91 -11.62 -24.06
N LEU A 556 -12.83 -11.18 -23.38
CA LEU A 556 -11.55 -10.95 -24.02
C LEU A 556 -10.90 -12.26 -24.52
N GLN A 557 -11.04 -13.34 -23.76
CA GLN A 557 -10.57 -14.67 -24.14
C GLN A 557 -11.32 -15.19 -25.36
N ASP A 558 -12.64 -15.08 -25.38
CA ASP A 558 -13.50 -15.49 -26.50
C ASP A 558 -13.17 -14.67 -27.77
N ALA A 559 -12.88 -13.37 -27.61
CA ALA A 559 -12.42 -12.49 -28.65
C ALA A 559 -10.93 -12.66 -29.04
N GLN A 560 -10.17 -13.51 -28.33
CA GLN A 560 -8.73 -13.74 -28.54
C GLN A 560 -7.90 -12.45 -28.47
N VAL A 561 -8.15 -11.60 -27.50
CA VAL A 561 -7.42 -10.35 -27.25
C VAL A 561 -6.95 -10.25 -25.79
N ARG A 562 -5.92 -9.42 -25.53
CA ARG A 562 -5.30 -9.29 -24.21
C ARG A 562 -5.67 -8.02 -23.47
N ALA A 563 -6.30 -7.04 -24.13
CA ALA A 563 -6.58 -5.73 -23.57
C ALA A 563 -7.90 -5.18 -24.08
N LEU A 564 -8.55 -4.37 -23.22
CA LEU A 564 -9.85 -3.72 -23.50
C LEU A 564 -9.84 -2.91 -24.81
N VAL A 565 -8.77 -2.13 -25.05
CA VAL A 565 -8.66 -1.28 -26.24
C VAL A 565 -8.82 -2.13 -27.51
N ARG A 566 -8.08 -3.25 -27.59
CA ARG A 566 -8.15 -4.17 -28.76
C ARG A 566 -9.48 -4.90 -28.86
N TYR A 567 -10.12 -5.17 -27.73
CA TYR A 567 -11.47 -5.75 -27.71
C TYR A 567 -12.49 -4.77 -28.29
N ASN A 568 -12.50 -3.53 -27.79
CA ASN A 568 -13.40 -2.49 -28.25
C ASN A 568 -13.15 -2.13 -29.72
N GLU A 569 -11.89 -2.08 -30.18
CA GLU A 569 -11.56 -1.92 -31.61
C GLU A 569 -12.20 -3.03 -32.47
N LYS A 570 -12.07 -4.31 -32.04
CA LYS A 570 -12.72 -5.43 -32.76
C LYS A 570 -14.26 -5.31 -32.78
N PHE A 571 -14.84 -4.86 -31.64
CA PHE A 571 -16.28 -4.66 -31.52
C PHE A 571 -16.76 -3.50 -32.39
N ILE A 572 -16.08 -2.36 -32.39
CA ILE A 572 -16.34 -1.21 -33.25
C ILE A 572 -16.29 -1.62 -34.75
N ASN A 573 -15.27 -2.37 -35.12
CA ASN A 573 -15.12 -2.92 -36.49
C ASN A 573 -16.08 -4.07 -36.79
N ARG A 574 -17.09 -4.35 -35.94
CA ARG A 574 -18.11 -5.41 -36.10
C ARG A 574 -17.54 -6.83 -36.32
N LYS A 575 -16.32 -7.09 -35.81
CA LYS A 575 -15.66 -8.40 -35.87
C LYS A 575 -16.08 -9.34 -34.71
N LEU A 576 -16.91 -8.88 -33.80
CA LEU A 576 -17.45 -9.63 -32.67
C LEU A 576 -18.97 -9.67 -32.77
N ASN A 577 -19.55 -10.86 -32.57
CA ASN A 577 -21.00 -11.07 -32.71
C ASN A 577 -21.72 -10.78 -31.37
N PRO A 578 -22.66 -9.81 -31.31
CA PRO A 578 -23.44 -9.53 -30.12
C PRO A 578 -24.28 -10.71 -29.61
N ASN A 579 -24.69 -11.64 -30.50
CA ASN A 579 -25.47 -12.80 -30.09
C ASN A 579 -24.68 -13.80 -29.25
N ASP A 580 -23.34 -13.75 -29.33
CA ASP A 580 -22.43 -14.56 -28.50
C ASP A 580 -22.13 -13.88 -27.15
N GLY A 581 -22.85 -12.79 -26.83
CA GLY A 581 -22.73 -12.02 -25.59
C GLY A 581 -21.68 -10.90 -25.65
N HIS A 582 -21.06 -10.68 -26.81
CA HIS A 582 -20.13 -9.56 -26.96
C HIS A 582 -20.87 -8.21 -26.92
N ARG A 583 -20.28 -7.25 -26.21
CA ARG A 583 -20.80 -5.88 -26.06
C ARG A 583 -19.64 -4.89 -26.01
N PHE A 584 -19.90 -3.64 -26.30
CA PHE A 584 -18.92 -2.59 -26.03
C PHE A 584 -18.69 -2.49 -24.52
N LEU A 585 -17.43 -2.43 -24.10
CA LEU A 585 -17.06 -2.42 -22.70
C LEU A 585 -16.53 -1.03 -22.31
N PRO A 586 -17.30 -0.23 -21.54
CA PRO A 586 -16.81 1.05 -21.04
C PRO A 586 -15.68 0.85 -20.03
N TYR A 587 -14.81 1.85 -19.86
CA TYR A 587 -13.92 1.92 -18.71
C TYR A 587 -14.74 2.06 -17.43
N ILE A 588 -14.29 1.45 -16.34
CA ILE A 588 -14.88 1.62 -15.01
C ILE A 588 -13.83 2.25 -14.11
N VAL A 589 -14.13 3.42 -13.55
CA VAL A 589 -13.26 4.08 -12.57
C VAL A 589 -13.94 4.05 -11.21
N VAL A 590 -13.34 3.31 -10.30
CA VAL A 590 -13.80 3.21 -8.91
C VAL A 590 -13.08 4.28 -8.10
N VAL A 591 -13.84 5.15 -7.46
CA VAL A 591 -13.32 6.27 -6.66
C VAL A 591 -13.74 6.09 -5.21
N ILE A 592 -12.76 6.07 -4.30
CA ILE A 592 -12.96 5.97 -2.85
C ILE A 592 -12.41 7.23 -2.20
N ASP A 593 -13.28 8.05 -1.61
CA ASP A 593 -12.88 9.31 -0.98
C ASP A 593 -12.08 9.11 0.32
N GLU A 594 -12.53 8.22 1.20
CA GLU A 594 -11.83 7.96 2.47
C GLU A 594 -11.65 6.45 2.70
N PHE A 595 -10.56 5.93 2.16
CA PHE A 595 -10.20 4.53 2.30
C PHE A 595 -9.89 4.12 3.75
N GLY A 596 -9.38 5.08 4.56
CA GLY A 596 -9.05 4.83 5.96
C GLY A 596 -10.25 4.41 6.80
N ASP A 597 -11.40 5.03 6.60
CA ASP A 597 -12.61 4.71 7.37
C ASP A 597 -13.13 3.30 7.02
N LEU A 598 -13.04 2.91 5.75
CA LEU A 598 -13.43 1.59 5.29
C LEU A 598 -12.54 0.47 5.86
N ILE A 599 -11.21 0.66 5.80
CA ILE A 599 -10.25 -0.33 6.33
C ILE A 599 -10.37 -0.47 7.85
N MET A 600 -10.63 0.62 8.56
CA MET A 600 -10.82 0.57 10.02
C MET A 600 -12.10 -0.17 10.41
N THR A 601 -13.11 -0.22 9.55
CA THR A 601 -14.42 -0.84 9.84
C THR A 601 -14.45 -2.31 9.39
N ALA A 602 -14.06 -2.63 8.16
CA ALA A 602 -14.19 -3.97 7.57
C ALA A 602 -12.86 -4.60 7.14
N GLY A 603 -11.72 -3.92 7.36
CA GLY A 603 -10.38 -4.49 7.24
C GLY A 603 -10.15 -5.40 6.04
N LYS A 604 -10.00 -6.69 6.30
CA LYS A 604 -9.68 -7.70 5.27
C LYS A 604 -10.79 -7.94 4.26
N GLU A 605 -12.05 -7.73 4.63
CA GLU A 605 -13.19 -7.92 3.72
C GLU A 605 -13.14 -6.93 2.54
N ILE A 606 -12.59 -5.74 2.77
CA ILE A 606 -12.36 -4.72 1.74
C ILE A 606 -10.99 -4.89 1.09
N GLU A 607 -9.93 -5.14 1.88
CA GLU A 607 -8.56 -5.26 1.35
C GLU A 607 -8.43 -6.40 0.33
N SER A 608 -9.10 -7.54 0.56
CA SER A 608 -9.01 -8.71 -0.31
C SER A 608 -9.56 -8.47 -1.72
N PRO A 609 -10.83 -8.08 -1.94
CA PRO A 609 -11.35 -7.80 -3.28
C PRO A 609 -10.67 -6.60 -3.93
N LEU A 610 -10.32 -5.56 -3.16
CA LEU A 610 -9.58 -4.40 -3.68
C LEU A 610 -8.21 -4.81 -4.23
N THR A 611 -7.47 -5.63 -3.49
CA THR A 611 -6.17 -6.16 -3.92
C THR A 611 -6.32 -7.02 -5.18
N ARG A 612 -7.35 -7.87 -5.26
CA ARG A 612 -7.64 -8.70 -6.43
C ARG A 612 -7.91 -7.86 -7.68
N LEU A 613 -8.72 -6.80 -7.54
CA LEU A 613 -8.96 -5.83 -8.60
C LEU A 613 -7.66 -5.12 -9.00
N ALA A 614 -6.91 -4.58 -8.04
CA ALA A 614 -5.67 -3.86 -8.32
C ALA A 614 -4.60 -4.71 -9.04
N GLN A 615 -4.57 -6.02 -8.79
CA GLN A 615 -3.64 -6.94 -9.45
C GLN A 615 -4.04 -7.32 -10.87
N LYS A 616 -5.33 -7.40 -11.15
CA LYS A 616 -5.82 -8.03 -12.39
C LYS A 616 -6.64 -7.10 -13.29
N ALA A 617 -7.24 -6.04 -12.77
CA ALA A 617 -8.27 -5.31 -13.50
C ALA A 617 -7.75 -4.34 -14.59
N ARG A 618 -6.45 -4.03 -14.61
CA ARG A 618 -5.83 -3.11 -15.60
C ARG A 618 -6.17 -3.45 -17.06
N ALA A 619 -5.96 -4.72 -17.43
CA ALA A 619 -6.12 -5.15 -18.83
C ALA A 619 -7.56 -5.06 -19.33
N ILE A 620 -8.54 -5.10 -18.44
CA ILE A 620 -9.97 -5.11 -18.71
C ILE A 620 -10.65 -3.75 -18.46
N GLY A 621 -9.85 -2.69 -18.22
CA GLY A 621 -10.31 -1.31 -18.11
C GLY A 621 -11.07 -0.97 -16.83
N ILE A 622 -10.77 -1.63 -15.69
CA ILE A 622 -11.25 -1.22 -14.37
C ILE A 622 -10.07 -0.60 -13.61
N HIS A 623 -10.23 0.64 -13.19
CA HIS A 623 -9.21 1.44 -12.53
C HIS A 623 -9.68 1.90 -11.17
N LEU A 624 -8.75 1.95 -10.20
CA LEU A 624 -9.03 2.33 -8.82
C LEU A 624 -8.33 3.66 -8.50
N VAL A 625 -9.07 4.60 -7.95
CA VAL A 625 -8.57 5.84 -7.35
C VAL A 625 -8.96 5.80 -5.88
N ILE A 626 -8.00 5.54 -5.00
CA ILE A 626 -8.24 5.49 -3.56
C ILE A 626 -7.63 6.70 -2.88
N ALA A 627 -8.40 7.36 -2.04
CA ALA A 627 -7.93 8.53 -1.32
C ALA A 627 -8.09 8.34 0.19
N THR A 628 -7.22 9.00 0.99
CA THR A 628 -7.32 8.99 2.46
C THR A 628 -6.73 10.25 3.07
N GLN A 629 -7.34 10.72 4.16
CA GLN A 629 -6.81 11.80 5.01
C GLN A 629 -5.94 11.26 6.16
N ARG A 630 -5.85 9.92 6.31
CA ARG A 630 -5.11 9.24 7.37
C ARG A 630 -4.00 8.36 6.80
N PRO A 631 -2.88 8.95 6.36
CA PRO A 631 -1.79 8.21 5.71
C PRO A 631 -0.93 7.44 6.73
N THR A 632 -1.53 6.48 7.43
CA THR A 632 -0.82 5.63 8.39
C THR A 632 -0.47 4.27 7.77
N VAL A 633 0.56 3.61 8.29
CA VAL A 633 1.02 2.29 7.80
C VAL A 633 -0.06 1.21 7.94
N ASN A 634 -0.97 1.37 8.91
CA ASN A 634 -2.09 0.44 9.12
C ASN A 634 -3.17 0.56 8.03
N ILE A 635 -3.28 1.72 7.37
CA ILE A 635 -4.23 1.98 6.29
C ILE A 635 -3.55 1.76 4.94
N ILE A 636 -2.38 2.36 4.74
CA ILE A 636 -1.57 2.21 3.52
C ILE A 636 -0.57 1.08 3.76
N THR A 637 -1.07 -0.17 3.70
CA THR A 637 -0.27 -1.37 3.92
C THR A 637 0.74 -1.60 2.79
N GLY A 638 1.74 -2.47 3.03
CA GLY A 638 2.68 -2.88 1.99
C GLY A 638 1.99 -3.52 0.78
N THR A 639 0.89 -4.25 1.00
CA THR A 639 0.07 -4.86 -0.05
C THR A 639 -0.60 -3.80 -0.93
N ILE A 640 -1.17 -2.75 -0.33
CA ILE A 640 -1.75 -1.62 -1.06
C ILE A 640 -0.67 -0.91 -1.87
N LYS A 641 0.47 -0.56 -1.26
CA LYS A 641 1.56 0.14 -1.95
C LYS A 641 2.13 -0.64 -3.14
N ALA A 642 2.22 -1.97 -3.03
CA ALA A 642 2.71 -2.83 -4.12
C ALA A 642 1.79 -2.83 -5.35
N ASN A 643 0.48 -2.62 -5.15
CA ASN A 643 -0.52 -2.66 -6.21
C ASN A 643 -0.94 -1.28 -6.71
N PHE A 644 -0.54 -0.20 -6.00
CA PHE A 644 -0.77 1.18 -6.39
C PHE A 644 0.58 1.87 -6.65
N PRO A 645 1.15 1.69 -7.85
CA PRO A 645 2.47 2.21 -8.19
C PRO A 645 2.50 3.74 -8.30
N VAL A 646 1.38 4.35 -8.70
CA VAL A 646 1.27 5.79 -8.82
C VAL A 646 0.61 6.38 -7.58
N ARG A 647 1.27 7.41 -7.04
CA ARG A 647 0.86 7.99 -5.77
C ARG A 647 0.92 9.50 -5.81
N ILE A 648 -0.07 10.12 -5.19
CA ILE A 648 -0.15 11.56 -4.98
C ILE A 648 -0.13 11.82 -3.47
N ALA A 649 0.81 12.64 -3.03
CA ALA A 649 0.85 13.12 -1.65
C ALA A 649 0.66 14.63 -1.63
N PHE A 650 -0.42 15.09 -1.02
CA PHE A 650 -0.57 16.47 -0.57
C PHE A 650 0.16 16.68 0.74
N ASN A 651 0.18 17.91 1.25
CA ASN A 651 0.82 18.22 2.52
C ASN A 651 0.31 17.31 3.64
N VAL A 652 1.24 16.82 4.47
CA VAL A 652 1.01 15.96 5.63
C VAL A 652 1.71 16.51 6.86
N ALA A 653 1.25 16.13 8.05
CA ALA A 653 1.76 16.67 9.29
C ALA A 653 3.18 16.18 9.66
N SER A 654 3.58 15.00 9.17
CA SER A 654 4.85 14.39 9.58
C SER A 654 5.58 13.70 8.42
N LYS A 655 6.89 13.60 8.56
CA LYS A 655 7.74 12.81 7.65
C LYS A 655 7.41 11.31 7.65
N VAL A 656 6.82 10.81 8.74
CA VAL A 656 6.36 9.42 8.84
C VAL A 656 5.19 9.20 7.90
N ASP A 657 4.25 10.14 7.85
CA ASP A 657 3.09 10.10 6.97
C ASP A 657 3.51 10.18 5.50
N SER A 658 4.47 11.07 5.17
CA SER A 658 5.05 11.14 3.82
C SER A 658 5.63 9.79 3.39
N ARG A 659 6.41 9.14 4.27
CA ARG A 659 6.96 7.81 3.99
C ARG A 659 5.90 6.72 3.89
N ALA A 660 4.80 6.83 4.62
CA ALA A 660 3.69 5.89 4.49
C ALA A 660 3.07 5.95 3.10
N ILE A 661 3.06 7.12 2.44
CA ILE A 661 2.52 7.30 1.09
C ILE A 661 3.58 7.00 0.03
N LEU A 662 4.69 7.75 0.05
CA LEU A 662 5.69 7.84 -1.04
C LEU A 662 6.90 6.94 -0.86
N ASP A 663 7.06 6.25 0.29
CA ASP A 663 8.28 5.57 0.76
C ASP A 663 9.44 6.54 1.07
N GLU A 664 9.28 7.84 0.77
CA GLU A 664 10.23 8.92 1.01
C GLU A 664 9.60 10.09 1.76
N GLY A 665 10.42 10.95 2.38
CA GLY A 665 9.98 12.21 2.96
C GLY A 665 9.84 13.29 1.89
N GLY A 666 9.18 14.40 2.24
CA GLY A 666 9.04 15.58 1.39
C GLY A 666 7.62 16.11 1.31
N ALA A 667 6.60 15.29 1.55
CA ALA A 667 5.21 15.77 1.58
C ALA A 667 4.93 16.64 2.82
N GLU A 668 5.68 16.48 3.90
CA GLU A 668 5.63 17.35 5.08
C GLU A 668 6.17 18.77 4.85
N GLN A 669 6.89 18.96 3.73
CA GLN A 669 7.51 20.24 3.35
C GLN A 669 6.71 21.00 2.29
N LEU A 670 5.55 20.47 1.89
CA LEU A 670 4.68 21.12 0.91
C LEU A 670 4.00 22.36 1.51
N VAL A 671 3.70 23.33 0.66
CA VAL A 671 3.05 24.59 1.06
C VAL A 671 1.59 24.36 1.48
N GLY A 672 0.97 23.29 0.99
CA GLY A 672 -0.47 23.03 1.14
C GLY A 672 -1.31 23.68 0.03
N LYS A 673 -2.62 23.74 0.21
CA LYS A 673 -3.57 24.33 -0.77
C LYS A 673 -3.44 23.79 -2.19
N GLY A 674 -3.25 22.46 -2.31
CA GLY A 674 -3.13 21.80 -3.60
C GLY A 674 -1.68 21.60 -4.09
N ASP A 675 -0.67 22.07 -3.37
CA ASP A 675 0.72 21.70 -3.62
C ASP A 675 0.92 20.21 -3.30
N MET A 676 1.43 19.44 -4.24
CA MET A 676 1.47 17.98 -4.14
C MET A 676 2.74 17.38 -4.75
N LEU A 677 3.10 16.19 -4.29
CA LEU A 677 4.11 15.34 -4.90
C LEU A 677 3.41 14.21 -5.67
N PHE A 678 3.73 14.09 -6.94
CA PHE A 678 3.28 13.03 -7.83
C PHE A 678 4.42 12.04 -8.05
N SER A 679 4.20 10.79 -7.70
CA SER A 679 5.18 9.70 -7.85
C SER A 679 4.67 8.65 -8.82
N THR A 680 5.51 8.28 -9.78
CA THR A 680 5.29 7.15 -10.70
C THR A 680 6.04 5.89 -10.24
N GLY A 681 6.62 5.92 -9.05
CA GLY A 681 7.46 4.84 -8.48
C GLY A 681 8.96 5.04 -8.73
N ASN A 682 9.35 5.64 -9.85
CA ASN A 682 10.76 5.88 -10.19
C ASN A 682 11.17 7.34 -9.99
N GLU A 683 10.23 8.25 -10.12
CA GLU A 683 10.45 9.68 -10.08
C GLU A 683 9.35 10.36 -9.27
N ILE A 684 9.72 11.40 -8.53
CA ILE A 684 8.80 12.25 -7.77
C ILE A 684 8.85 13.66 -8.37
N ILE A 685 7.70 14.12 -8.86
CA ILE A 685 7.53 15.45 -9.46
C ILE A 685 6.66 16.28 -8.53
N ARG A 686 7.06 17.51 -8.24
CA ARG A 686 6.23 18.48 -7.51
C ARG A 686 5.32 19.22 -8.47
N LEU A 687 4.04 19.31 -8.10
CA LEU A 687 2.97 19.91 -8.90
C LEU A 687 2.11 20.82 -8.03
N GLN A 688 1.63 21.91 -8.63
CA GLN A 688 0.46 22.61 -8.10
C GLN A 688 -0.78 21.99 -8.74
N CYS A 689 -1.65 21.38 -7.92
CA CYS A 689 -2.90 20.76 -8.37
C CYS A 689 -3.80 21.75 -9.07
N ALA A 690 -4.46 21.32 -10.14
CA ALA A 690 -5.52 22.06 -10.77
C ALA A 690 -6.67 22.32 -9.78
N PHE A 691 -6.99 23.59 -9.57
CA PHE A 691 -8.05 23.99 -8.66
C PHE A 691 -9.40 23.99 -9.37
N VAL A 692 -10.36 23.34 -8.79
CA VAL A 692 -11.77 23.37 -9.15
C VAL A 692 -12.59 23.60 -7.89
N ASP A 693 -13.45 24.62 -7.91
CA ASP A 693 -14.28 24.95 -6.77
C ASP A 693 -15.58 24.18 -6.78
N THR A 694 -16.19 23.98 -5.62
CA THR A 694 -17.48 23.30 -5.45
C THR A 694 -18.60 23.81 -6.37
N PRO A 695 -18.78 25.14 -6.52
CA PRO A 695 -19.76 25.70 -7.45
C PRO A 695 -19.52 25.36 -8.93
N GLU A 696 -18.25 25.14 -9.33
CA GLU A 696 -17.91 24.71 -10.70
C GLU A 696 -18.31 23.26 -10.92
N VAL A 697 -17.98 22.37 -9.96
CA VAL A 697 -18.43 20.97 -9.97
C VAL A 697 -19.95 20.89 -10.05
N GLU A 698 -20.65 21.73 -9.26
CA GLU A 698 -22.10 21.77 -9.24
C GLU A 698 -22.69 22.17 -10.60
N LYS A 699 -22.18 23.22 -11.24
CA LYS A 699 -22.62 23.65 -12.58
C LYS A 699 -22.37 22.56 -13.64
N VAL A 700 -21.20 21.91 -13.61
CA VAL A 700 -20.88 20.85 -14.56
C VAL A 700 -21.80 19.64 -14.37
N THR A 701 -22.00 19.19 -13.13
CA THR A 701 -22.89 18.05 -12.84
C THR A 701 -24.35 18.36 -13.13
N GLU A 702 -24.81 19.61 -12.91
CA GLU A 702 -26.15 20.07 -13.25
C GLU A 702 -26.38 20.16 -14.77
N PHE A 703 -25.40 20.70 -15.50
CA PHE A 703 -25.44 20.72 -16.97
C PHE A 703 -25.57 19.31 -17.55
N ILE A 704 -24.75 18.34 -17.09
CA ILE A 704 -24.83 16.97 -17.54
C ILE A 704 -26.15 16.34 -17.13
N GLY A 705 -26.56 16.50 -15.86
CA GLY A 705 -27.78 15.91 -15.29
C GLY A 705 -29.08 16.45 -15.89
N SER A 706 -29.08 17.68 -16.44
CA SER A 706 -30.23 18.27 -17.11
C SER A 706 -30.52 17.69 -18.48
N GLN A 707 -29.54 17.01 -19.08
CA GLN A 707 -29.65 16.36 -20.38
C GLN A 707 -30.40 15.01 -20.26
N ARG A 708 -30.89 14.52 -21.40
CA ARG A 708 -31.51 13.19 -21.47
C ARG A 708 -30.45 12.11 -21.21
N GLY A 709 -30.58 11.40 -20.08
CA GLY A 709 -29.73 10.27 -19.71
C GLY A 709 -30.27 8.92 -20.20
N TYR A 710 -29.58 7.85 -19.82
CA TYR A 710 -30.05 6.48 -20.00
C TYR A 710 -31.37 6.24 -19.22
N PRO A 711 -32.21 5.29 -19.64
CA PRO A 711 -33.46 4.95 -18.94
C PRO A 711 -33.22 4.52 -17.49
N THR A 712 -32.19 3.71 -17.29
CA THR A 712 -31.75 3.19 -15.97
C THR A 712 -30.28 3.53 -15.71
N VAL A 713 -29.90 3.56 -14.44
CA VAL A 713 -28.49 3.64 -14.04
C VAL A 713 -27.78 2.34 -14.47
N TRP A 714 -26.53 2.42 -14.87
CA TRP A 714 -25.78 1.22 -15.27
C TRP A 714 -25.59 0.27 -14.06
N GLU A 715 -26.00 -0.98 -14.22
CA GLU A 715 -25.98 -1.97 -13.13
C GLU A 715 -24.75 -2.86 -13.18
N LEU A 716 -24.14 -3.06 -12.02
CA LEU A 716 -23.08 -4.03 -11.80
C LEU A 716 -23.70 -5.44 -11.68
N PRO A 717 -22.92 -6.51 -11.89
CA PRO A 717 -23.39 -7.87 -11.63
C PRO A 717 -23.86 -8.05 -10.18
N GLU A 718 -24.91 -8.85 -9.98
CA GLU A 718 -25.38 -9.20 -8.65
C GLU A 718 -24.31 -9.99 -7.87
N TYR A 719 -24.07 -9.62 -6.61
CA TYR A 719 -23.22 -10.36 -5.67
C TYR A 719 -24.06 -10.86 -4.51
N ILE A 720 -24.08 -12.17 -4.32
CA ILE A 720 -24.79 -12.82 -3.21
C ILE A 720 -23.74 -13.31 -2.21
N ASP A 721 -23.86 -12.88 -0.96
CA ASP A 721 -22.97 -13.28 0.12
C ASP A 721 -23.32 -14.70 0.60
N GLU A 722 -22.54 -15.71 0.19
CA GLU A 722 -22.73 -17.10 0.61
C GLU A 722 -22.58 -17.32 2.12
N THR A 723 -21.83 -16.41 2.81
CA THR A 723 -21.63 -16.51 4.26
C THR A 723 -22.84 -16.01 5.05
N ALA A 724 -23.59 -15.05 4.50
CA ALA A 724 -24.85 -14.58 5.10
C ALA A 724 -25.96 -15.63 4.97
N SER A 725 -25.93 -16.44 3.93
CA SER A 725 -26.90 -17.52 3.72
C SER A 725 -26.66 -18.73 4.64
N THR A 726 -25.44 -18.98 5.09
CA THR A 726 -25.12 -20.05 6.07
C THR A 726 -25.38 -19.60 7.52
N ALA A 727 -25.33 -18.30 7.83
CA ALA A 727 -25.69 -17.78 9.16
C ALA A 727 -27.21 -17.59 9.34
N ALA A 728 -27.94 -17.45 8.25
CA ALA A 728 -29.40 -17.42 8.20
C ALA A 728 -30.02 -18.80 7.94
N GLY A 729 -29.26 -19.88 8.18
CA GLY A 729 -29.71 -21.28 8.18
C GLY A 729 -30.68 -21.63 9.35
N GLY A 730 -31.60 -20.68 9.66
CA GLY A 730 -32.81 -20.90 10.41
C GLY A 730 -33.97 -20.69 9.45
N ASP A 731 -34.51 -21.77 8.95
CA ASP A 731 -35.89 -21.98 8.55
C ASP A 731 -36.78 -20.69 8.50
N SER A 732 -36.57 -19.84 7.52
CA SER A 732 -37.59 -18.93 7.05
C SER A 732 -38.15 -19.52 5.77
N GLY A 733 -39.29 -20.20 5.92
CA GLY A 733 -40.07 -20.89 4.87
C GLY A 733 -40.69 -19.90 3.85
N GLU A 734 -39.99 -18.82 3.50
CA GLU A 734 -40.44 -17.90 2.47
C GLU A 734 -39.85 -18.37 1.12
N ARG A 735 -40.75 -18.81 0.23
CA ARG A 735 -40.44 -19.19 -1.16
C ARG A 735 -39.96 -17.96 -1.94
N ASP A 736 -38.98 -18.16 -2.85
CA ASP A 736 -38.54 -17.10 -3.76
C ASP A 736 -39.72 -16.58 -4.57
N SER A 737 -39.78 -15.27 -4.81
CA SER A 737 -40.84 -14.61 -5.56
C SER A 737 -41.03 -15.15 -6.98
N MET A 738 -40.05 -15.84 -7.56
CA MET A 738 -40.12 -16.50 -8.86
C MET A 738 -40.21 -18.05 -8.76
N TYR A 739 -40.53 -18.56 -7.58
CA TYR A 739 -40.63 -20.01 -7.33
C TYR A 739 -41.67 -20.68 -8.23
N GLU A 740 -42.89 -20.14 -8.33
CA GLU A 740 -43.93 -20.70 -9.15
C GLU A 740 -43.63 -20.71 -10.65
N ASP A 741 -43.08 -19.59 -11.15
CA ASP A 741 -42.65 -19.47 -12.54
C ASP A 741 -41.55 -20.47 -12.87
N ALA A 742 -40.61 -20.67 -11.94
CA ALA A 742 -39.55 -21.64 -12.08
C ALA A 742 -40.07 -23.07 -12.06
N ALA A 743 -41.05 -23.40 -11.18
CA ALA A 743 -41.67 -24.72 -11.09
C ALA A 743 -42.36 -25.06 -12.44
N ARG A 744 -43.15 -24.12 -13.00
CA ARG A 744 -43.81 -24.28 -14.30
C ARG A 744 -42.79 -24.50 -15.44
N ILE A 745 -41.70 -23.76 -15.46
CA ILE A 745 -40.65 -23.93 -16.47
C ILE A 745 -39.95 -25.27 -16.38
N VAL A 746 -39.66 -25.74 -15.15
CA VAL A 746 -39.00 -27.01 -14.88
C VAL A 746 -39.92 -28.19 -15.27
N VAL A 747 -41.20 -28.16 -14.91
CA VAL A 747 -42.18 -29.19 -15.26
C VAL A 747 -42.47 -29.18 -16.76
N LEU A 748 -42.68 -28.04 -17.39
CA LEU A 748 -42.90 -27.91 -18.83
C LEU A 748 -41.76 -28.49 -19.67
N HIS A 749 -40.51 -28.29 -19.23
CA HIS A 749 -39.33 -28.73 -19.97
C HIS A 749 -38.82 -30.08 -19.49
N GLN A 750 -39.38 -30.67 -18.42
CA GLN A 750 -38.94 -31.93 -17.78
C GLN A 750 -37.45 -31.95 -17.50
N GLN A 751 -36.91 -30.80 -17.06
CA GLN A 751 -35.48 -30.63 -16.81
C GLN A 751 -35.23 -29.74 -15.60
N GLY A 752 -34.82 -30.33 -14.48
CA GLY A 752 -34.40 -29.62 -13.26
C GLY A 752 -32.97 -29.07 -13.37
N SER A 753 -32.79 -27.93 -14.04
CA SER A 753 -31.47 -27.35 -14.30
C SER A 753 -31.41 -25.86 -13.99
N ALA A 754 -30.49 -25.44 -13.11
CA ALA A 754 -30.23 -24.03 -12.81
C ALA A 754 -29.91 -23.24 -14.10
N SER A 755 -29.21 -23.83 -15.07
CA SER A 755 -28.90 -23.20 -16.35
C SER A 755 -30.13 -22.94 -17.22
N LEU A 756 -31.19 -23.78 -17.08
CA LEU A 756 -32.49 -23.58 -17.75
C LEU A 756 -33.22 -22.38 -17.17
N LEU A 757 -33.31 -22.32 -15.83
CA LEU A 757 -33.95 -21.21 -15.11
C LEU A 757 -33.24 -19.89 -15.36
N GLN A 758 -31.89 -19.88 -15.31
CA GLN A 758 -31.09 -18.69 -15.62
C GLN A 758 -31.43 -18.09 -16.99
N ARG A 759 -31.50 -18.94 -18.02
CA ARG A 759 -31.80 -18.47 -19.38
C ARG A 759 -33.26 -18.02 -19.57
N ARG A 760 -34.20 -18.67 -18.92
CA ARG A 760 -35.63 -18.41 -19.12
C ARG A 760 -36.15 -17.26 -18.27
N LEU A 761 -35.73 -17.19 -17.02
CA LEU A 761 -36.13 -16.16 -16.06
C LEU A 761 -35.16 -14.97 -16.02
N LYS A 762 -34.02 -15.04 -16.74
CA LYS A 762 -32.97 -14.03 -16.73
C LYS A 762 -32.41 -13.69 -15.33
N ILE A 763 -32.35 -14.69 -14.47
CA ILE A 763 -31.85 -14.58 -13.08
C ILE A 763 -30.40 -15.05 -12.96
N GLY A 764 -29.69 -14.68 -11.87
CA GLY A 764 -28.34 -15.16 -11.59
C GLY A 764 -28.26 -16.66 -11.34
N TYR A 765 -27.13 -17.30 -11.62
CA TYR A 765 -26.92 -18.76 -11.49
C TYR A 765 -27.20 -19.25 -10.07
N ASN A 766 -26.77 -18.48 -9.04
CA ASN A 766 -26.96 -18.85 -7.64
C ASN A 766 -28.43 -18.75 -7.21
N ARG A 767 -29.18 -17.77 -7.69
CA ARG A 767 -30.62 -17.66 -7.44
C ARG A 767 -31.37 -18.80 -8.10
N ALA A 768 -31.01 -19.14 -9.34
CA ALA A 768 -31.54 -20.30 -10.04
C ALA A 768 -31.23 -21.61 -9.29
N GLY A 769 -30.02 -21.74 -8.69
CA GLY A 769 -29.63 -22.84 -7.85
C GLY A 769 -30.51 -22.99 -6.61
N ARG A 770 -30.70 -21.89 -5.84
CA ARG A 770 -31.57 -21.87 -4.65
C ARG A 770 -33.02 -22.23 -4.97
N ILE A 771 -33.55 -21.72 -6.08
CA ILE A 771 -34.91 -22.08 -6.51
C ILE A 771 -35.00 -23.58 -6.83
N ILE A 772 -33.98 -24.17 -7.49
CA ILE A 772 -33.94 -25.60 -7.74
C ILE A 772 -33.87 -26.40 -6.43
N ASP A 773 -33.13 -25.89 -5.41
CA ASP A 773 -33.04 -26.55 -4.09
C ASP A 773 -34.37 -26.44 -3.33
N GLN A 774 -35.12 -25.33 -3.45
CA GLN A 774 -36.50 -25.22 -2.94
C GLN A 774 -37.46 -26.18 -3.65
N LEU A 775 -37.33 -26.31 -4.98
CA LEU A 775 -38.11 -27.27 -5.76
C LEU A 775 -37.76 -28.73 -5.40
N GLU A 776 -36.56 -29.03 -4.94
CA GLU A 776 -36.17 -30.33 -4.41
C GLU A 776 -36.78 -30.56 -3.04
N ALA A 777 -36.73 -29.58 -2.14
CA ALA A 777 -37.30 -29.67 -0.80
C ALA A 777 -38.83 -29.96 -0.85
N ASP A 778 -39.53 -29.35 -1.81
CA ASP A 778 -40.94 -29.53 -2.05
C ASP A 778 -41.25 -30.78 -2.91
N GLY A 779 -40.24 -31.55 -3.33
CA GLY A 779 -40.43 -32.80 -4.09
C GLY A 779 -40.85 -32.62 -5.55
N ILE A 780 -40.65 -31.47 -6.14
CA ILE A 780 -40.93 -31.23 -7.58
C ILE A 780 -39.80 -31.75 -8.46
N VAL A 781 -38.54 -31.67 -7.94
CA VAL A 781 -37.37 -32.26 -8.60
C VAL A 781 -36.67 -33.23 -7.66
N GLY A 782 -35.99 -34.20 -8.20
CA GLY A 782 -35.20 -35.19 -7.45
C GLY A 782 -33.84 -34.60 -6.98
N PRO A 783 -33.11 -35.41 -6.16
CA PRO A 783 -31.86 -34.99 -5.55
C PRO A 783 -30.75 -34.72 -6.56
N PHE A 784 -29.75 -33.92 -6.13
CA PHE A 784 -28.61 -33.56 -6.93
C PHE A 784 -27.79 -34.78 -7.40
N ASP A 785 -27.65 -34.95 -8.72
CA ASP A 785 -26.89 -36.05 -9.36
C ASP A 785 -25.66 -35.46 -10.12
N GLY A 786 -24.74 -34.80 -9.41
CA GLY A 786 -23.50 -34.26 -9.97
C GLY A 786 -23.71 -33.21 -11.09
N SER A 787 -23.10 -33.39 -12.23
CA SER A 787 -23.15 -32.41 -13.37
C SER A 787 -24.40 -32.57 -14.26
N LYS A 788 -25.32 -33.48 -13.98
CA LYS A 788 -26.53 -33.69 -14.77
C LYS A 788 -27.70 -32.83 -14.25
N ALA A 789 -28.65 -32.54 -15.13
CA ALA A 789 -29.91 -31.92 -14.75
C ALA A 789 -30.67 -32.88 -13.81
N ARG A 790 -31.24 -32.37 -12.71
CA ARG A 790 -32.06 -33.16 -11.75
C ARG A 790 -33.30 -33.71 -12.46
N GLN A 791 -33.72 -34.90 -12.05
CA GLN A 791 -34.92 -35.53 -12.58
C GLN A 791 -36.14 -34.79 -12.08
N VAL A 792 -37.12 -34.50 -12.97
CA VAL A 792 -38.40 -33.90 -12.58
C VAL A 792 -39.32 -34.99 -12.11
N LEU A 793 -39.88 -34.87 -10.90
CA LEU A 793 -40.75 -35.88 -10.30
C LEU A 793 -42.23 -35.66 -10.62
N MET A 794 -42.58 -34.43 -11.03
CA MET A 794 -43.94 -34.08 -11.46
C MET A 794 -44.13 -34.33 -12.94
N PRO A 795 -45.14 -35.15 -13.34
CA PRO A 795 -45.33 -35.54 -14.74
C PRO A 795 -45.89 -34.45 -15.66
N ASP A 796 -46.75 -33.58 -15.14
CA ASP A 796 -47.43 -32.56 -15.94
C ASP A 796 -47.77 -31.31 -15.14
N GLU A 797 -48.16 -30.25 -15.87
CA GLU A 797 -48.49 -28.93 -15.33
C GLU A 797 -49.75 -28.96 -14.49
N TYR A 798 -50.71 -29.85 -14.78
CA TYR A 798 -51.93 -30.03 -14.03
C TYR A 798 -51.66 -30.57 -12.60
N THR A 799 -50.75 -31.53 -12.46
CA THR A 799 -50.33 -32.06 -11.16
C THR A 799 -49.58 -30.99 -10.36
N LEU A 800 -48.81 -30.13 -11.02
CA LEU A 800 -48.13 -28.99 -10.37
C LEU A 800 -49.13 -27.95 -9.85
N GLU A 801 -50.18 -27.60 -10.64
CA GLU A 801 -51.18 -26.65 -10.21
C GLU A 801 -52.02 -27.16 -9.03
N GLN A 802 -52.34 -28.47 -9.02
CA GLN A 802 -52.98 -29.10 -7.86
C GLN A 802 -52.05 -29.07 -6.59
N PHE A 803 -50.76 -29.16 -6.77
CA PHE A 803 -49.79 -29.07 -5.67
C PHE A 803 -49.73 -27.64 -5.12
N LEU A 804 -49.61 -26.64 -5.98
CA LEU A 804 -49.52 -25.21 -5.61
C LEU A 804 -50.82 -24.71 -4.98
N SER A 805 -52.00 -25.20 -5.45
CA SER A 805 -53.31 -24.79 -4.91
C SER A 805 -53.64 -25.40 -3.56
N LYS A 806 -52.94 -26.52 -3.15
CA LYS A 806 -53.10 -27.11 -1.81
C LYS A 806 -52.37 -26.33 -0.72
N ASP A 807 -51.35 -25.61 -1.07
CA ASP A 807 -50.57 -24.78 -0.13
C ASP A 807 -51.23 -23.45 0.23
N ASP A 808 -52.27 -23.01 -0.53
CA ASP A 808 -53.04 -21.77 -0.29
C ASP A 808 -54.24 -21.97 0.66
N GLU A 809 -54.60 -23.18 1.07
CA GLU A 809 -55.65 -23.39 2.09
C GLU A 809 -55.03 -23.39 3.51
N PRO A 810 -55.51 -22.57 4.46
CA PRO A 810 -55.07 -22.54 5.83
C PRO A 810 -55.39 -23.87 6.52
N GLY A 811 -54.38 -24.58 6.95
CA GLY A 811 -54.47 -25.94 7.50
C GLY A 811 -55.47 -26.08 8.60
N ASP A 812 -56.45 -26.95 8.34
CA ASP A 812 -57.36 -27.55 9.34
C ASP A 812 -56.56 -28.64 10.11
N SER A 813 -56.36 -28.42 11.40
CA SER A 813 -55.68 -29.32 12.29
C SER A 813 -56.45 -30.63 12.44
N PRO A 814 -55.86 -31.79 12.34
CA PRO A 814 -56.59 -33.05 12.62
C PRO A 814 -56.95 -33.16 14.12
N ALA A 815 -58.23 -33.29 14.39
CA ALA A 815 -58.78 -33.59 15.70
C ALA A 815 -58.19 -34.88 16.29
N GLU A 816 -57.74 -34.78 17.53
CA GLU A 816 -57.38 -35.93 18.40
C GLU A 816 -58.62 -36.90 18.55
N GLU A 817 -58.51 -38.13 18.09
CA GLU A 817 -59.36 -39.18 18.51
C GLU A 817 -58.96 -39.69 19.92
N PRO A 818 -59.94 -39.89 20.85
CA PRO A 818 -59.64 -40.32 22.19
C PRO A 818 -59.38 -41.84 22.19
N LEU A 819 -58.22 -42.20 22.76
CA LEU A 819 -57.88 -43.59 23.10
C LEU A 819 -58.95 -44.19 24.11
N ALA A 820 -59.65 -45.19 23.68
CA ALA A 820 -60.43 -46.02 24.55
C ALA A 820 -59.56 -47.05 25.29
N GLU A 821 -59.74 -47.12 26.58
CA GLU A 821 -59.24 -48.14 27.50
C GLU A 821 -59.73 -49.51 27.06
N GLU A 822 -58.77 -50.52 27.00
CA GLU A 822 -58.83 -51.82 27.57
C GLU A 822 -57.42 -52.41 27.66
#